data_1886c5bb54593d47e029b7e1f3cb9525
#
_entry.id   1886c5bb54593d47e029b7e1f3cb9525
#
_cell.length_a   1.000
_cell.length_b   1.000
_cell.length_c   1.000
_cell.angle_alpha   90.00
_cell.angle_beta   90.00
_cell.angle_gamma   90.00
#
_symmetry.space_group_name_H-M   'P 1'
#
loop_
_entity.id
_entity.type
_entity.pdbx_description
1 polymer ?
#
loop_
_entity_poly.entity_id
_entity_poly.type
_entity_poly.pdbx_seq_one_letter_code
_entity_poly.pdbx_strand_id
1 'polypeptide(L)'
;MADGIEINMDGLKTSTFSLEQQINAKLKELADSVAREICIITSTRVNFVDLLSPLSFERVLSIKNEVVQPRWDIDILVHVTEEGEYLRFLMHMVNKTSVDKKNMGYLPRVFDAKIFVVGNENVEFQNLKLDYFSSSYKEREPIYAVTENTAVKYVNRNDGSVEALQTDNIPIYYQLRLKTKDGLNDYVQFDKLLDDPLTNLKYILGKMEEDYATCEDELDNAQNLSPQAEAKFRQALEYYEGDVARFRSGIKLIEYKEFVKNAFLYMNETFKTKLNLETRKNIKGWRLFQIVFIVSMIGEVVRSEYKDDPLLSEADNDMANLLYFPTGGGKTEAFLGVTVFNMFFDRIRGKNQGVTALLKYPLRLLAVQQLDRVLTIVMQANKVREIHPQLKGTTEFRVGFYVGQNNTPNRIKMSERLSNRDGQQKNLDLILDSDTETLNEYYRFIDTCPCCGKKTINIHFNRDRWTLEHICDNPGCTAHTLPLFIVDSEIYRYLPSVVVSTIDKMSMIGTTNEFKMLFGQVKKWCPTHGFSVNSKCMCSDCGCNRQVQDVGYLKDPVPTLFIQDEMHLIKESLGTFDSHYESFIYYYAKNLVKPEHRKRIRFIGATATISMYQEHIQNLYHMQGRRFPCEYPSMKCGEDFYSYTDDEDITRIILGYAPYGCSITDGMWQSVYYM
;
A
#
# COMPACT_ATOMS: atom_id res chain seq x y z
N MET A 1 13.21 -45.21 7.02
CA MET A 1 13.42 -44.66 5.69
C MET A 1 13.05 -45.73 4.71
N ALA A 2 12.06 -45.49 3.86
CA ALA A 2 11.75 -46.46 2.82
C ALA A 2 12.96 -46.48 1.85
N ASP A 3 13.38 -47.65 1.44
CA ASP A 3 14.42 -47.81 0.43
C ASP A 3 13.97 -47.14 -0.86
N GLY A 4 14.83 -46.29 -1.41
CA GLY A 4 14.54 -45.57 -2.64
C GLY A 4 14.44 -46.50 -3.86
N ILE A 5 13.77 -46.08 -4.91
CA ILE A 5 13.77 -46.76 -6.20
C ILE A 5 14.93 -46.22 -7.01
N GLU A 6 15.89 -47.07 -7.33
CA GLU A 6 16.97 -46.76 -8.24
C GLU A 6 16.51 -47.06 -9.68
N ILE A 7 16.50 -46.03 -10.53
CA ILE A 7 16.19 -46.16 -11.95
C ILE A 7 17.50 -45.94 -12.72
N ASN A 8 18.00 -47.01 -13.31
CA ASN A 8 19.18 -46.92 -14.15
C ASN A 8 18.77 -46.43 -15.54
N MET A 9 19.30 -45.27 -15.91
CA MET A 9 19.05 -44.62 -17.21
C MET A 9 20.10 -44.98 -18.27
N ASP A 10 21.10 -45.76 -17.90
CA ASP A 10 22.17 -46.19 -18.82
C ASP A 10 21.63 -47.13 -19.90
N GLY A 11 21.71 -46.70 -21.14
CA GLY A 11 21.29 -47.48 -22.32
C GLY A 11 19.87 -47.27 -22.81
N LEU A 12 19.21 -46.20 -22.45
CA LEU A 12 17.87 -45.84 -22.92
C LEU A 12 17.81 -45.57 -24.42
N LYS A 13 17.67 -46.65 -25.20
CA LYS A 13 17.06 -46.65 -26.53
C LYS A 13 15.58 -47.07 -26.49
N THR A 14 15.00 -47.15 -25.30
CA THR A 14 13.60 -47.54 -25.04
C THR A 14 12.69 -46.32 -25.19
N SER A 15 11.49 -46.54 -25.75
CA SER A 15 10.47 -45.50 -25.83
C SER A 15 10.08 -44.96 -24.44
N THR A 16 9.76 -43.70 -24.32
CA THR A 16 9.27 -43.06 -23.07
C THR A 16 8.14 -43.86 -22.41
N PHE A 17 7.27 -44.48 -23.19
CA PHE A 17 6.20 -45.37 -22.72
C PHE A 17 6.72 -46.58 -21.94
N SER A 18 7.79 -47.24 -22.39
CA SER A 18 8.39 -48.39 -21.71
C SER A 18 9.06 -47.96 -20.40
N LEU A 19 9.72 -46.81 -20.38
CA LEU A 19 10.33 -46.25 -19.17
C LEU A 19 9.25 -45.91 -18.14
N GLU A 20 8.19 -45.23 -18.57
CA GLU A 20 7.05 -44.87 -17.71
C GLU A 20 6.40 -46.12 -17.09
N GLN A 21 6.17 -47.18 -17.85
CA GLN A 21 5.65 -48.45 -17.32
C GLN A 21 6.55 -49.10 -16.28
N GLN A 22 7.87 -49.12 -16.50
CA GLN A 22 8.83 -49.69 -15.55
C GLN A 22 8.87 -48.89 -14.25
N ILE A 23 8.89 -47.57 -14.34
CA ILE A 23 8.86 -46.68 -13.18
C ILE A 23 7.57 -46.88 -12.39
N ASN A 24 6.41 -46.84 -13.04
CA ASN A 24 5.12 -47.00 -12.38
C ASN A 24 4.94 -48.37 -11.74
N ALA A 25 5.48 -49.44 -12.31
CA ALA A 25 5.45 -50.78 -11.70
C ALA A 25 6.25 -50.81 -10.40
N LYS A 26 7.49 -50.28 -10.40
CA LYS A 26 8.33 -50.18 -9.19
C LYS A 26 7.74 -49.26 -8.12
N LEU A 27 7.14 -48.11 -8.53
CA LEU A 27 6.47 -47.18 -7.62
C LEU A 27 5.24 -47.83 -6.95
N LYS A 28 4.51 -48.68 -7.69
CA LYS A 28 3.38 -49.42 -7.13
C LYS A 28 3.81 -50.43 -6.08
N GLU A 29 4.91 -51.19 -6.33
CA GLU A 29 5.48 -52.11 -5.34
C GLU A 29 5.92 -51.36 -4.07
N LEU A 30 6.52 -50.19 -4.21
CA LEU A 30 6.91 -49.33 -3.10
C LEU A 30 5.68 -48.79 -2.34
N ALA A 31 4.66 -48.31 -3.04
CA ALA A 31 3.41 -47.81 -2.44
C ALA A 31 2.71 -48.91 -1.63
N ASP A 32 2.67 -50.15 -2.16
CA ASP A 32 2.10 -51.30 -1.47
C ASP A 32 2.92 -51.70 -0.24
N SER A 33 4.24 -51.53 -0.26
CA SER A 33 5.13 -51.79 0.89
C SER A 33 4.92 -50.73 1.98
N VAL A 34 4.94 -49.45 1.63
CA VAL A 34 4.71 -48.31 2.56
C VAL A 34 3.32 -48.40 3.19
N ALA A 35 2.30 -48.79 2.44
CA ALA A 35 0.95 -48.94 2.94
C ALA A 35 0.81 -49.98 4.06
N ARG A 36 1.70 -50.95 4.13
CA ARG A 36 1.71 -51.97 5.19
C ARG A 36 2.34 -51.48 6.49
N GLU A 37 3.19 -50.50 6.45
CA GLU A 37 3.93 -49.96 7.59
C GLU A 37 3.25 -48.77 8.27
N ILE A 38 2.23 -48.12 7.63
CA ILE A 38 1.55 -46.97 8.20
C ILE A 38 0.54 -47.38 9.27
N CYS A 39 0.85 -47.06 10.51
CA CYS A 39 -0.05 -47.20 11.66
C CYS A 39 -1.01 -46.01 11.78
N ILE A 40 -2.31 -46.28 11.93
CA ILE A 40 -3.31 -45.26 12.21
C ILE A 40 -3.75 -45.31 13.67
N ILE A 41 -3.69 -44.15 14.28
CA ILE A 41 -4.29 -43.91 15.60
C ILE A 41 -5.76 -43.47 15.36
N THR A 42 -6.70 -44.43 15.49
CA THR A 42 -8.12 -44.13 15.43
C THR A 42 -8.69 -43.81 16.82
N SER A 43 -9.32 -42.66 16.92
CA SER A 43 -10.32 -42.25 17.91
C SER A 43 -10.08 -42.51 19.39
N THR A 44 -9.25 -41.75 20.03
CA THR A 44 -9.46 -41.23 21.39
C THR A 44 -8.81 -39.86 21.42
N ARG A 45 -9.37 -38.92 22.20
CA ARG A 45 -8.80 -37.62 22.40
C ARG A 45 -7.38 -37.80 23.02
N VAL A 46 -6.38 -37.84 22.16
CA VAL A 46 -4.97 -37.78 22.57
C VAL A 46 -4.62 -36.30 22.53
N ASN A 47 -4.14 -35.75 23.63
CA ASN A 47 -3.63 -34.37 23.62
C ASN A 47 -2.46 -34.29 22.64
N PHE A 48 -2.45 -33.28 21.80
CA PHE A 48 -1.42 -33.08 20.78
C PHE A 48 -0.01 -32.99 21.40
N VAL A 49 0.11 -32.48 22.63
CA VAL A 49 1.35 -32.44 23.40
C VAL A 49 1.94 -33.84 23.67
N ASP A 50 1.09 -34.87 23.80
CA ASP A 50 1.53 -36.26 24.04
C ASP A 50 2.10 -36.89 22.78
N LEU A 51 1.86 -36.33 21.58
CA LEU A 51 2.38 -36.81 20.30
C LEU A 51 3.74 -36.21 19.91
N LEU A 52 4.17 -35.15 20.60
CA LEU A 52 5.43 -34.44 20.28
C LEU A 52 6.71 -35.11 20.84
N SER A 53 6.58 -36.11 21.68
CA SER A 53 7.73 -36.86 22.20
C SER A 53 7.73 -38.29 21.64
N PRO A 54 8.88 -38.81 21.16
CA PRO A 54 8.99 -40.17 20.65
C PRO A 54 8.54 -41.25 21.68
N LEU A 55 8.80 -41.03 22.97
CA LEU A 55 8.34 -41.87 24.06
C LEU A 55 6.83 -41.87 24.26
N SER A 56 6.15 -40.73 23.99
CA SER A 56 4.69 -40.64 24.05
C SER A 56 4.03 -41.35 22.89
N PHE A 57 4.63 -41.36 21.72
CA PHE A 57 4.12 -42.01 20.53
C PHE A 57 4.10 -43.55 20.71
N GLU A 58 5.18 -44.14 21.21
CA GLU A 58 5.24 -45.57 21.56
C GLU A 58 4.22 -45.94 22.65
N ARG A 59 4.02 -45.08 23.64
CA ARG A 59 3.07 -45.28 24.73
C ARG A 59 1.63 -45.23 24.25
N VAL A 60 1.30 -44.35 23.31
CA VAL A 60 -0.02 -44.27 22.67
C VAL A 60 -0.31 -45.49 21.83
N LEU A 61 0.67 -45.99 21.09
CA LEU A 61 0.57 -47.25 20.32
C LEU A 61 0.39 -48.48 21.23
N SER A 62 0.98 -48.50 22.43
CA SER A 62 0.87 -49.63 23.38
C SER A 62 -0.48 -49.67 24.13
N ILE A 63 -1.25 -48.60 24.17
CA ILE A 63 -2.55 -48.51 24.90
C ILE A 63 -3.72 -49.07 24.10
N LYS A 64 -3.58 -49.33 22.78
CA LYS A 64 -4.67 -49.77 21.93
C LYS A 64 -4.52 -51.21 21.44
N ASN A 65 -5.38 -52.08 21.95
CA ASN A 65 -5.48 -53.45 21.51
C ASN A 65 -6.27 -53.67 20.20
N GLU A 66 -6.76 -52.65 19.55
CA GLU A 66 -7.43 -52.73 18.26
C GLU A 66 -6.86 -51.71 17.27
N VAL A 67 -5.79 -52.12 16.62
CA VAL A 67 -5.30 -51.46 15.42
C VAL A 67 -6.16 -51.92 14.26
N VAL A 68 -7.18 -51.15 13.90
CA VAL A 68 -7.84 -51.30 12.60
C VAL A 68 -6.82 -50.83 11.57
N GLN A 69 -6.20 -51.72 10.86
CA GLN A 69 -5.37 -51.38 9.71
C GLN A 69 -6.29 -50.99 8.57
N PRO A 70 -6.39 -49.69 8.22
CA PRO A 70 -7.07 -49.34 7.00
C PRO A 70 -6.18 -49.82 5.84
N ARG A 71 -6.79 -50.29 4.81
CA ARG A 71 -6.10 -50.48 3.54
C ARG A 71 -5.86 -49.10 2.95
N TRP A 72 -4.65 -48.61 3.09
CA TRP A 72 -4.22 -47.45 2.36
C TRP A 72 -4.11 -47.79 0.88
N ASP A 73 -4.71 -46.98 0.07
CA ASP A 73 -4.63 -47.04 -1.39
C ASP A 73 -3.97 -45.75 -1.87
N ILE A 74 -2.65 -45.78 -2.01
CA ILE A 74 -1.84 -44.67 -2.46
C ILE A 74 -1.27 -45.03 -3.82
N ASP A 75 -1.59 -44.23 -4.82
CA ASP A 75 -0.95 -44.32 -6.13
C ASP A 75 0.13 -43.24 -6.26
N ILE A 76 1.29 -43.67 -6.76
CA ILE A 76 2.35 -42.78 -7.24
C ILE A 76 2.47 -43.05 -8.73
N LEU A 77 2.15 -42.03 -9.53
CA LEU A 77 2.14 -42.12 -10.99
C LEU A 77 3.19 -41.17 -11.57
N VAL A 78 3.91 -41.63 -12.53
CA VAL A 78 4.88 -40.83 -13.28
C VAL A 78 4.50 -40.88 -14.77
N HIS A 79 4.41 -39.71 -15.39
CA HIS A 79 4.32 -39.54 -16.83
C HIS A 79 5.61 -38.97 -17.35
N VAL A 80 6.16 -39.55 -18.40
CA VAL A 80 7.41 -39.12 -19.01
C VAL A 80 7.14 -38.62 -20.44
N THR A 81 7.54 -37.41 -20.72
CA THR A 81 7.43 -36.81 -22.06
C THR A 81 8.79 -36.37 -22.56
N GLU A 82 9.00 -36.48 -23.88
CA GLU A 82 10.19 -35.97 -24.54
C GLU A 82 9.98 -34.49 -24.90
N GLU A 83 10.92 -33.63 -24.50
CA GLU A 83 10.98 -32.23 -24.89
C GLU A 83 12.34 -31.92 -25.53
N GLY A 84 12.46 -32.15 -26.83
CA GLY A 84 13.71 -32.02 -27.56
C GLY A 84 14.75 -33.08 -27.14
N GLU A 85 15.85 -32.65 -26.53
CA GLU A 85 16.92 -33.54 -26.03
C GLU A 85 16.71 -33.96 -24.57
N TYR A 86 15.64 -33.49 -23.92
CA TYR A 86 15.38 -33.68 -22.51
C TYR A 86 14.14 -34.55 -22.24
N LEU A 87 14.09 -35.15 -21.06
CA LEU A 87 12.92 -35.85 -20.55
C LEU A 87 12.27 -35.04 -19.45
N ARG A 88 10.96 -34.84 -19.58
CA ARG A 88 10.14 -34.20 -18.57
C ARG A 88 9.37 -35.26 -17.80
N PHE A 89 9.49 -35.21 -16.46
CA PHE A 89 8.77 -36.09 -15.55
C PHE A 89 7.65 -35.34 -14.86
N LEU A 90 6.42 -35.86 -14.97
CA LEU A 90 5.27 -35.40 -14.19
C LEU A 90 4.94 -36.47 -13.17
N MET A 91 5.12 -36.17 -11.90
CA MET A 91 4.94 -37.10 -10.78
C MET A 91 3.69 -36.72 -9.97
N HIS A 92 2.80 -37.68 -9.74
CA HIS A 92 1.62 -37.52 -8.91
C HIS A 92 1.62 -38.54 -7.78
N MET A 93 1.36 -38.07 -6.55
CA MET A 93 1.04 -38.93 -5.44
C MET A 93 -0.43 -38.72 -5.05
N VAL A 94 -1.24 -39.75 -5.18
CA VAL A 94 -2.70 -39.68 -4.99
C VAL A 94 -3.12 -40.66 -3.92
N ASN A 95 -3.79 -40.17 -2.88
CA ASN A 95 -4.41 -41.01 -1.88
C ASN A 95 -5.83 -41.39 -2.33
N LYS A 96 -6.00 -42.65 -2.73
CA LYS A 96 -7.31 -43.23 -3.20
C LYS A 96 -8.03 -43.98 -2.10
N THR A 97 -7.54 -43.97 -0.88
CA THR A 97 -8.11 -44.72 0.24
C THR A 97 -9.61 -44.42 0.40
N SER A 98 -10.45 -45.44 0.21
CA SER A 98 -11.89 -45.30 0.33
C SER A 98 -12.30 -45.18 1.79
N VAL A 99 -13.23 -44.26 2.07
CA VAL A 99 -13.83 -44.08 3.40
C VAL A 99 -15.20 -44.74 3.40
N ASP A 100 -15.44 -45.65 4.34
CA ASP A 100 -16.80 -46.19 4.55
C ASP A 100 -17.73 -45.04 4.97
N LYS A 101 -18.89 -44.92 4.28
CA LYS A 101 -19.85 -43.80 4.51
C LYS A 101 -20.37 -43.70 5.95
N LYS A 102 -20.18 -44.75 6.77
CA LYS A 102 -20.52 -44.76 8.20
C LYS A 102 -19.52 -43.99 9.08
N ASN A 103 -18.34 -43.72 8.57
CA ASN A 103 -17.26 -43.06 9.30
C ASN A 103 -16.90 -41.67 8.71
N MET A 104 -17.93 -40.92 8.28
CA MET A 104 -17.75 -39.59 7.62
C MET A 104 -17.01 -38.55 8.43
N GLY A 105 -16.60 -38.82 9.67
CA GLY A 105 -15.80 -37.88 10.49
C GLY A 105 -14.29 -37.94 10.29
N TYR A 106 -13.75 -38.94 9.61
CA TYR A 106 -12.31 -39.13 9.49
C TYR A 106 -11.92 -39.49 8.05
N LEU A 107 -11.44 -38.50 7.31
CA LEU A 107 -10.77 -38.75 6.04
C LEU A 107 -9.36 -39.27 6.34
N PRO A 108 -8.97 -40.42 5.78
CA PRO A 108 -7.62 -40.92 5.92
C PRO A 108 -6.64 -39.94 5.25
N ARG A 109 -5.68 -39.47 5.99
CA ARG A 109 -4.73 -38.44 5.52
C ARG A 109 -3.31 -38.90 5.72
N VAL A 110 -2.48 -38.64 4.72
CA VAL A 110 -1.04 -38.83 4.81
C VAL A 110 -0.44 -37.47 5.12
N PHE A 111 0.29 -37.41 6.22
CA PHE A 111 0.99 -36.19 6.64
C PHE A 111 2.47 -36.29 6.27
N ASP A 112 3.08 -35.14 5.99
CA ASP A 112 4.51 -35.01 5.67
C ASP A 112 4.96 -35.89 4.50
N ALA A 113 4.08 -36.08 3.52
CA ALA A 113 4.43 -36.81 2.30
C ALA A 113 5.37 -35.96 1.46
N LYS A 114 6.51 -36.54 1.08
CA LYS A 114 7.53 -35.87 0.28
C LYS A 114 7.95 -36.74 -0.90
N ILE A 115 8.20 -36.09 -2.03
CA ILE A 115 8.85 -36.71 -3.19
C ILE A 115 10.28 -36.19 -3.21
N PHE A 116 11.22 -37.11 -3.23
CA PHE A 116 12.66 -36.83 -3.28
C PHE A 116 13.23 -37.47 -4.53
N VAL A 117 13.81 -36.66 -5.40
CA VAL A 117 14.41 -37.12 -6.68
C VAL A 117 15.89 -36.76 -6.66
N VAL A 118 16.73 -37.76 -6.76
CA VAL A 118 18.19 -37.61 -6.78
C VAL A 118 18.72 -37.96 -8.17
N GLY A 119 19.52 -37.07 -8.73
CA GLY A 119 20.30 -37.33 -9.93
C GLY A 119 21.66 -37.93 -9.59
N ASN A 120 22.05 -38.98 -10.28
CA ASN A 120 23.43 -39.47 -10.22
C ASN A 120 24.38 -38.57 -11.05
N GLU A 121 25.68 -38.92 -11.11
CA GLU A 121 26.67 -38.10 -11.84
C GLU A 121 26.39 -37.94 -13.37
N ASN A 122 25.53 -38.80 -13.93
CA ASN A 122 25.16 -38.77 -15.36
C ASN A 122 23.84 -38.08 -15.61
N VAL A 123 23.15 -37.57 -14.59
CA VAL A 123 21.86 -36.86 -14.71
C VAL A 123 22.06 -35.41 -14.35
N GLU A 124 21.71 -34.54 -15.28
CA GLU A 124 21.70 -33.09 -15.10
C GLU A 124 20.27 -32.57 -15.10
N PHE A 125 19.89 -31.85 -14.03
CA PHE A 125 18.61 -31.18 -13.97
C PHE A 125 18.66 -29.91 -14.81
N GLN A 126 17.75 -29.80 -15.76
CA GLN A 126 17.70 -28.65 -16.68
C GLN A 126 16.71 -27.59 -16.23
N ASN A 127 17.03 -26.33 -16.52
CA ASN A 127 16.15 -25.21 -16.26
C ASN A 127 14.85 -25.33 -17.08
N LEU A 128 13.72 -25.39 -16.41
CA LEU A 128 12.39 -25.41 -17.02
C LEU A 128 12.09 -24.07 -17.70
N LYS A 129 11.91 -24.08 -19.01
CA LYS A 129 11.41 -22.95 -19.76
C LYS A 129 9.88 -22.89 -19.60
N LEU A 130 9.44 -22.11 -18.64
CA LEU A 130 8.01 -21.87 -18.43
C LEU A 130 7.56 -20.74 -19.37
N ASP A 131 6.54 -20.98 -20.20
CA ASP A 131 5.98 -19.98 -21.12
C ASP A 131 5.58 -18.68 -20.41
N TYR A 132 5.14 -18.80 -19.17
CA TYR A 132 4.81 -17.66 -18.31
C TYR A 132 5.98 -16.67 -18.12
N PHE A 133 7.22 -17.12 -18.19
CA PHE A 133 8.43 -16.30 -18.01
C PHE A 133 9.15 -15.98 -19.30
N SER A 134 8.74 -16.56 -20.43
CA SER A 134 9.40 -16.36 -21.74
C SER A 134 9.43 -14.90 -22.20
N SER A 135 8.52 -14.07 -21.70
CA SER A 135 8.42 -12.64 -21.99
C SER A 135 9.12 -11.74 -20.97
N SER A 136 9.85 -12.28 -19.98
CA SER A 136 10.59 -11.49 -19.01
C SER A 136 12.03 -11.28 -19.46
N TYR A 137 12.53 -10.05 -19.34
CA TYR A 137 13.96 -9.74 -19.53
C TYR A 137 14.76 -9.88 -18.23
N LYS A 138 14.10 -10.05 -17.09
CA LYS A 138 14.78 -10.23 -15.79
C LYS A 138 15.44 -11.59 -15.70
N GLU A 139 16.72 -11.62 -15.35
CA GLU A 139 17.41 -12.84 -14.97
C GLU A 139 16.76 -13.44 -13.72
N ARG A 140 16.56 -14.73 -13.77
CA ARG A 140 15.96 -15.46 -12.65
C ARG A 140 16.83 -16.63 -12.29
N GLU A 141 16.78 -17.05 -11.04
CA GLU A 141 17.33 -18.33 -10.67
C GLU A 141 16.68 -19.43 -11.51
N PRO A 142 17.46 -20.43 -11.95
CA PRO A 142 16.95 -21.53 -12.71
C PRO A 142 15.88 -22.29 -11.93
N ILE A 143 14.79 -22.63 -12.62
CA ILE A 143 13.67 -23.40 -12.06
C ILE A 143 13.78 -24.81 -12.58
N TYR A 144 14.03 -25.77 -11.71
CA TYR A 144 14.20 -27.17 -12.11
C TYR A 144 12.93 -28.01 -11.95
N ALA A 145 11.98 -27.57 -11.14
CA ALA A 145 10.70 -28.22 -10.96
C ALA A 145 9.60 -27.23 -10.54
N VAL A 146 8.36 -27.57 -10.89
CA VAL A 146 7.15 -26.85 -10.49
C VAL A 146 6.23 -27.84 -9.77
N THR A 147 5.58 -27.41 -8.70
CA THR A 147 4.67 -28.24 -7.92
C THR A 147 3.32 -27.57 -7.73
N GLU A 148 2.28 -28.39 -7.53
CA GLU A 148 0.98 -27.93 -7.09
C GLU A 148 0.78 -28.30 -5.61
N ASN A 149 0.25 -27.36 -4.81
CA ASN A 149 -0.06 -27.53 -3.39
C ASN A 149 1.14 -27.88 -2.47
N THR A 150 2.34 -27.68 -2.91
CA THR A 150 3.58 -27.94 -2.16
C THR A 150 4.69 -27.00 -2.64
N ALA A 151 5.84 -27.04 -2.02
CA ALA A 151 7.04 -26.32 -2.45
C ALA A 151 8.11 -27.28 -2.95
N VAL A 152 9.11 -26.77 -3.67
CA VAL A 152 10.31 -27.52 -4.06
C VAL A 152 11.53 -26.89 -3.42
N LYS A 153 12.40 -27.73 -2.88
CA LYS A 153 13.75 -27.38 -2.45
C LYS A 153 14.78 -28.06 -3.33
N TYR A 154 15.87 -27.37 -3.59
CA TYR A 154 17.00 -27.87 -4.34
C TYR A 154 18.13 -28.24 -3.38
N VAL A 155 18.79 -29.35 -3.65
CA VAL A 155 20.04 -29.73 -2.98
C VAL A 155 21.14 -29.57 -4.03
N ASN A 156 22.12 -28.73 -3.76
CA ASN A 156 23.21 -28.46 -4.69
C ASN A 156 24.45 -29.28 -4.35
N ARG A 157 25.17 -29.68 -5.40
CA ARG A 157 26.54 -30.23 -5.27
C ARG A 157 27.53 -29.09 -4.97
N ASN A 158 28.76 -29.48 -4.65
CA ASN A 158 29.86 -28.55 -4.36
C ASN A 158 30.23 -27.65 -5.56
N ASP A 159 29.93 -28.07 -6.79
CA ASP A 159 30.17 -27.33 -8.04
C ASP A 159 29.00 -26.39 -8.40
N GLY A 160 27.95 -26.34 -7.57
CA GLY A 160 26.77 -25.52 -7.79
C GLY A 160 25.67 -26.16 -8.65
N SER A 161 25.93 -27.34 -9.25
CA SER A 161 24.89 -28.10 -9.96
C SER A 161 23.85 -28.68 -8.99
N VAL A 162 22.63 -28.90 -9.47
CA VAL A 162 21.57 -29.51 -8.64
C VAL A 162 21.78 -31.02 -8.56
N GLU A 163 21.90 -31.55 -7.35
CA GLU A 163 21.99 -32.97 -7.06
C GLU A 163 20.61 -33.60 -6.86
N ALA A 164 19.73 -32.92 -6.16
CA ALA A 164 18.42 -33.46 -5.82
C ALA A 164 17.32 -32.38 -5.75
N LEU A 165 16.10 -32.85 -5.99
CA LEU A 165 14.87 -32.08 -5.84
C LEU A 165 14.02 -32.73 -4.76
N GLN A 166 13.50 -31.94 -3.83
CA GLN A 166 12.63 -32.40 -2.76
C GLN A 166 11.39 -31.55 -2.64
N THR A 167 10.22 -32.19 -2.60
CA THR A 167 9.00 -31.47 -2.24
C THR A 167 8.97 -31.13 -0.75
N ASP A 168 8.40 -30.01 -0.38
CA ASP A 168 8.20 -29.59 1.00
C ASP A 168 6.74 -29.20 1.22
N ASN A 169 6.16 -29.66 2.32
CA ASN A 169 4.74 -29.47 2.61
C ASN A 169 4.35 -28.02 2.95
N ILE A 170 5.34 -27.24 3.35
CA ILE A 170 5.13 -25.84 3.74
C ILE A 170 5.97 -24.96 2.82
N PRO A 171 5.38 -24.28 1.83
CA PRO A 171 6.10 -23.28 1.07
C PRO A 171 6.51 -22.14 1.99
N ILE A 172 7.79 -21.80 1.95
CA ILE A 172 8.39 -20.73 2.74
C ILE A 172 8.88 -19.67 1.77
N TYR A 173 8.44 -18.44 1.99
CA TYR A 173 8.93 -17.28 1.26
C TYR A 173 9.61 -16.31 2.24
N TYR A 174 10.84 -15.96 1.94
CA TYR A 174 11.61 -14.99 2.70
C TYR A 174 11.49 -13.62 2.05
N GLN A 175 10.87 -12.69 2.77
CA GLN A 175 10.83 -11.31 2.35
C GLN A 175 12.11 -10.62 2.82
N LEU A 176 12.99 -10.31 1.88
CA LEU A 176 14.23 -9.61 2.14
C LEU A 176 13.97 -8.13 2.47
N ARG A 177 14.89 -7.53 3.21
CA ARG A 177 14.82 -6.11 3.52
C ARG A 177 15.24 -5.28 2.33
N LEU A 178 14.37 -4.37 1.92
CA LEU A 178 14.72 -3.36 0.95
C LEU A 178 15.53 -2.27 1.66
N LYS A 179 16.77 -2.10 1.26
CA LYS A 179 17.68 -1.03 1.72
C LYS A 179 17.80 0.05 0.66
N THR A 180 17.87 1.32 1.08
CA THR A 180 18.18 2.43 0.18
C THR A 180 19.66 2.43 -0.16
N LYS A 181 20.01 2.73 -1.40
CA LYS A 181 21.41 2.91 -1.81
C LYS A 181 22.01 4.12 -1.09
N ASP A 182 23.11 3.92 -0.38
CA ASP A 182 23.66 4.92 0.55
C ASP A 182 24.38 6.10 -0.13
N GLY A 183 24.87 5.95 -1.34
CA GLY A 183 25.71 6.93 -2.03
C GLY A 183 25.08 8.30 -2.31
N LEU A 184 23.74 8.44 -2.20
CA LEU A 184 23.01 9.69 -2.46
C LEU A 184 22.29 10.26 -1.22
N ASN A 185 22.42 9.62 -0.07
CA ASN A 185 21.73 10.01 1.16
C ASN A 185 22.12 11.40 1.67
N ASP A 186 23.35 11.86 1.41
CA ASP A 186 23.81 13.17 1.82
C ASP A 186 23.15 14.32 1.03
N TYR A 187 22.78 14.07 -0.22
CA TYR A 187 22.17 15.06 -1.11
C TYR A 187 20.68 15.28 -0.85
N VAL A 188 20.04 14.38 -0.11
CA VAL A 188 18.58 14.42 0.20
C VAL A 188 18.30 14.93 1.61
N GLN A 189 19.32 15.36 2.37
CA GLN A 189 19.15 15.91 3.72
C GLN A 189 18.43 17.27 3.67
N PHE A 190 17.54 17.50 4.63
CA PHE A 190 16.76 18.76 4.68
C PHE A 190 17.66 20.00 4.71
N ASP A 191 18.75 19.98 5.48
CA ASP A 191 19.68 21.10 5.57
C ASP A 191 20.33 21.41 4.22
N LYS A 192 20.73 20.39 3.48
CA LYS A 192 21.31 20.52 2.14
C LYS A 192 20.32 21.07 1.12
N LEU A 193 19.08 20.58 1.17
CA LEU A 193 18.00 21.03 0.27
C LEU A 193 17.48 22.43 0.61
N LEU A 194 17.67 22.90 1.84
CA LEU A 194 17.36 24.27 2.25
C LEU A 194 18.48 25.26 1.88
N ASP A 195 19.72 24.83 1.98
CA ASP A 195 20.89 25.67 1.69
C ASP A 195 21.12 25.83 0.18
N ASP A 196 21.27 24.71 -0.53
CA ASP A 196 21.46 24.71 -1.99
C ASP A 196 20.66 23.58 -2.65
N PRO A 197 19.37 23.78 -2.88
CA PRO A 197 18.53 22.74 -3.50
C PRO A 197 18.99 22.36 -4.91
N LEU A 198 19.46 23.33 -5.70
CA LEU A 198 19.73 23.11 -7.12
C LEU A 198 20.96 22.24 -7.33
N THR A 199 22.06 22.51 -6.65
CA THR A 199 23.29 21.69 -6.75
C THR A 199 23.01 20.25 -6.32
N ASN A 200 22.28 20.05 -5.21
CA ASN A 200 21.97 18.72 -4.70
C ASN A 200 21.05 17.95 -5.65
N LEU A 201 19.97 18.57 -6.14
CA LEU A 201 19.04 17.92 -7.08
C LEU A 201 19.67 17.64 -8.45
N LYS A 202 20.50 18.56 -8.98
CA LYS A 202 21.25 18.37 -10.24
C LYS A 202 22.25 17.23 -10.13
N TYR A 203 22.90 17.05 -8.96
CA TYR A 203 23.78 15.91 -8.73
C TYR A 203 23.02 14.57 -8.79
N ILE A 204 21.86 14.50 -8.13
CA ILE A 204 21.00 13.31 -8.21
C ILE A 204 20.57 13.05 -9.66
N LEU A 205 20.16 14.09 -10.40
CA LEU A 205 19.80 13.98 -11.81
C LEU A 205 20.94 13.40 -12.65
N GLY A 206 22.18 13.93 -12.48
CA GLY A 206 23.35 13.40 -13.20
C GLY A 206 23.58 11.92 -12.92
N LYS A 207 23.35 11.46 -11.67
CA LYS A 207 23.44 10.04 -11.34
C LYS A 207 22.31 9.20 -11.95
N MET A 208 21.11 9.75 -12.08
CA MET A 208 20.03 9.06 -12.80
C MET A 208 20.32 8.94 -14.32
N GLU A 209 20.94 9.98 -14.90
CA GLU A 209 21.34 9.99 -16.31
C GLU A 209 22.48 8.98 -16.59
N GLU A 210 23.48 8.91 -15.69
CA GLU A 210 24.55 7.90 -15.74
C GLU A 210 23.99 6.48 -15.63
N ASP A 211 23.04 6.26 -14.71
CA ASP A 211 22.40 4.97 -14.48
C ASP A 211 21.54 4.55 -15.67
N TYR A 212 20.80 5.49 -16.28
CA TYR A 212 20.03 5.26 -17.51
C TYR A 212 20.93 4.79 -18.66
N ALA A 213 22.05 5.46 -18.88
CA ALA A 213 23.02 5.07 -19.90
C ALA A 213 23.58 3.65 -19.65
N THR A 214 23.80 3.29 -18.38
CA THR A 214 24.23 1.94 -18.01
C THR A 214 23.16 0.88 -18.37
N CYS A 215 21.88 1.17 -18.11
CA CYS A 215 20.78 0.29 -18.47
C CYS A 215 20.60 0.17 -20.01
N GLU A 216 20.86 1.24 -20.76
CA GLU A 216 20.85 1.24 -22.22
C GLU A 216 21.96 0.38 -22.79
N ASP A 217 23.18 0.53 -22.26
CA ASP A 217 24.33 -0.34 -22.61
C ASP A 217 24.07 -1.82 -22.27
N GLU A 218 23.37 -2.10 -21.15
CA GLU A 218 23.00 -3.47 -20.76
C GLU A 218 22.07 -4.12 -21.79
N LEU A 219 21.09 -3.39 -22.33
CA LEU A 219 20.21 -3.88 -23.40
C LEU A 219 20.99 -4.14 -24.69
N ASP A 220 21.87 -3.21 -25.08
CA ASP A 220 22.63 -3.32 -26.33
C ASP A 220 23.62 -4.50 -26.30
N ASN A 221 24.11 -4.87 -25.12
CA ASN A 221 25.00 -6.01 -24.89
C ASN A 221 24.25 -7.32 -24.58
N ALA A 222 22.92 -7.28 -24.38
CA ALA A 222 22.14 -8.45 -24.00
C ALA A 222 22.13 -9.51 -25.12
N GLN A 223 22.52 -10.72 -24.77
CA GLN A 223 22.51 -11.87 -25.68
C GLN A 223 21.29 -12.76 -25.39
N ASN A 224 20.69 -13.28 -26.45
CA ASN A 224 19.61 -14.30 -26.37
C ASN A 224 18.29 -13.85 -25.72
N LEU A 225 17.97 -12.56 -25.72
CA LEU A 225 16.62 -12.12 -25.36
C LEU A 225 15.61 -12.54 -26.44
N SER A 226 14.43 -13.00 -26.00
CA SER A 226 13.31 -13.18 -26.94
C SER A 226 12.83 -11.81 -27.45
N PRO A 227 12.24 -11.71 -28.66
CA PRO A 227 11.71 -10.44 -29.15
C PRO A 227 10.70 -9.78 -28.20
N GLN A 228 9.94 -10.58 -27.46
CA GLN A 228 8.99 -10.08 -26.45
C GLN A 228 9.70 -9.54 -25.20
N ALA A 229 10.76 -10.19 -24.74
CA ALA A 229 11.57 -9.73 -23.61
C ALA A 229 12.30 -8.43 -23.96
N GLU A 230 12.89 -8.35 -25.17
CA GLU A 230 13.54 -7.15 -25.69
C GLU A 230 12.56 -5.96 -25.77
N ALA A 231 11.35 -6.19 -26.32
CA ALA A 231 10.32 -5.15 -26.40
C ALA A 231 9.93 -4.62 -24.99
N LYS A 232 9.83 -5.50 -24.00
CA LYS A 232 9.55 -5.09 -22.62
C LYS A 232 10.72 -4.35 -21.98
N PHE A 233 11.95 -4.73 -22.27
CA PHE A 233 13.12 -4.01 -21.78
C PHE A 233 13.16 -2.60 -22.35
N ARG A 234 12.95 -2.44 -23.67
CA ARG A 234 12.86 -1.13 -24.32
C ARG A 234 11.74 -0.28 -23.74
N GLN A 235 10.58 -0.87 -23.48
CA GLN A 235 9.47 -0.17 -22.82
C GLN A 235 9.83 0.30 -21.40
N ALA A 236 10.56 -0.51 -20.64
CA ALA A 236 11.03 -0.13 -19.30
C ALA A 236 12.05 1.02 -19.37
N LEU A 237 12.94 1.03 -20.37
CA LEU A 237 13.85 2.15 -20.65
C LEU A 237 13.09 3.44 -20.98
N GLU A 238 12.07 3.39 -21.83
CA GLU A 238 11.20 4.55 -22.12
C GLU A 238 10.55 5.12 -20.84
N TYR A 239 10.06 4.25 -19.96
CA TYR A 239 9.47 4.69 -18.71
C TYR A 239 10.50 5.33 -17.78
N TYR A 240 11.71 4.77 -17.73
CA TYR A 240 12.78 5.33 -16.92
C TYR A 240 13.29 6.67 -17.46
N GLU A 241 13.42 6.81 -18.78
CA GLU A 241 13.69 8.09 -19.43
C GLU A 241 12.63 9.14 -19.08
N GLY A 242 11.35 8.73 -19.08
CA GLY A 242 10.24 9.56 -18.63
C GLY A 242 10.36 10.01 -17.16
N ASP A 243 10.85 9.13 -16.25
CA ASP A 243 11.10 9.49 -14.85
C ASP A 243 12.23 10.53 -14.74
N VAL A 244 13.34 10.34 -15.47
CA VAL A 244 14.47 11.28 -15.56
C VAL A 244 14.01 12.63 -16.12
N ALA A 245 13.23 12.63 -17.19
CA ALA A 245 12.73 13.84 -17.84
C ALA A 245 11.82 14.66 -16.93
N ARG A 246 10.94 14.01 -16.16
CA ARG A 246 10.06 14.69 -15.18
C ARG A 246 10.85 15.26 -14.02
N PHE A 247 11.80 14.53 -13.49
CA PHE A 247 12.67 15.03 -12.43
C PHE A 247 13.47 16.25 -12.90
N ARG A 248 14.03 16.18 -14.11
CA ARG A 248 14.71 17.32 -14.77
C ARG A 248 13.78 18.54 -14.93
N SER A 249 12.53 18.31 -15.37
CA SER A 249 11.53 19.38 -15.50
C SER A 249 11.21 20.03 -14.15
N GLY A 250 11.03 19.22 -13.10
CA GLY A 250 10.79 19.73 -11.75
C GLY A 250 11.95 20.59 -11.22
N ILE A 251 13.20 20.19 -11.46
CA ILE A 251 14.38 20.97 -11.12
C ILE A 251 14.39 22.32 -11.84
N LYS A 252 14.12 22.33 -13.15
CA LYS A 252 14.02 23.58 -13.93
C LYS A 252 12.93 24.50 -13.38
N LEU A 253 11.77 23.96 -12.98
CA LEU A 253 10.71 24.76 -12.39
C LEU A 253 11.15 25.38 -11.04
N ILE A 254 11.89 24.64 -10.21
CA ILE A 254 12.49 25.17 -8.96
C ILE A 254 13.50 26.28 -9.29
N GLU A 255 14.29 26.12 -10.35
CA GLU A 255 15.32 27.08 -10.77
C GLU A 255 14.72 28.39 -11.32
N TYR A 256 13.70 28.29 -12.16
CA TYR A 256 13.21 29.46 -12.93
C TYR A 256 11.90 30.08 -12.39
N LYS A 257 11.21 29.43 -11.45
CA LYS A 257 9.94 29.91 -10.89
C LYS A 257 10.05 30.16 -9.40
N GLU A 258 10.09 31.43 -9.00
CA GLU A 258 10.26 31.84 -7.61
C GLU A 258 9.20 31.24 -6.67
N PHE A 259 7.93 31.22 -7.08
CA PHE A 259 6.84 30.63 -6.28
C PHE A 259 7.07 29.13 -6.05
N VAL A 260 7.59 28.42 -7.05
CA VAL A 260 7.91 26.99 -6.96
C VAL A 260 9.10 26.77 -6.03
N LYS A 261 10.16 27.58 -6.18
CA LYS A 261 11.34 27.52 -5.32
C LYS A 261 10.95 27.73 -3.85
N ASN A 262 10.19 28.80 -3.57
CA ASN A 262 9.79 29.11 -2.20
C ASN A 262 8.88 28.02 -1.61
N ALA A 263 7.91 27.48 -2.38
CA ALA A 263 7.08 26.38 -1.93
C ALA A 263 7.90 25.11 -1.63
N PHE A 264 8.94 24.82 -2.45
CA PHE A 264 9.85 23.71 -2.23
C PHE A 264 10.68 23.88 -0.96
N LEU A 265 11.21 25.07 -0.71
CA LEU A 265 11.96 25.38 0.51
C LEU A 265 11.07 25.24 1.75
N TYR A 266 9.87 25.80 1.76
CA TYR A 266 8.94 25.73 2.89
C TYR A 266 8.45 24.30 3.15
N MET A 267 8.28 23.50 2.11
CA MET A 267 8.01 22.07 2.27
C MET A 267 9.17 21.40 3.02
N ASN A 268 10.42 21.57 2.59
CA ASN A 268 11.59 20.96 3.27
C ASN A 268 11.72 21.46 4.71
N GLU A 269 11.50 22.74 4.96
CA GLU A 269 11.52 23.33 6.30
C GLU A 269 10.42 22.71 7.18
N THR A 270 9.25 22.44 6.63
CA THR A 270 8.15 21.79 7.35
C THR A 270 8.55 20.40 7.83
N PHE A 271 9.16 19.59 6.99
CA PHE A 271 9.59 18.24 7.38
C PHE A 271 10.81 18.22 8.30
N LYS A 272 11.64 19.25 8.24
CA LYS A 272 12.72 19.48 9.20
C LYS A 272 12.20 19.94 10.56
N THR A 273 11.10 20.70 10.60
CA THR A 273 10.51 21.28 11.82
C THR A 273 9.95 20.18 12.72
N LYS A 274 10.35 20.18 14.00
CA LYS A 274 9.84 19.25 15.01
C LYS A 274 8.92 19.99 15.98
N LEU A 275 7.74 19.43 16.19
CA LEU A 275 6.79 19.93 17.19
C LEU A 275 7.19 19.47 18.60
N ASN A 276 7.60 18.19 18.70
CA ASN A 276 8.01 17.54 19.93
C ASN A 276 9.33 16.79 19.72
N LEU A 277 10.32 17.09 20.54
CA LEU A 277 11.67 16.51 20.44
C LEU A 277 11.75 15.07 20.98
N GLU A 278 10.81 14.66 21.86
CA GLU A 278 10.93 13.40 22.60
C GLU A 278 10.36 12.19 21.84
N THR A 279 9.39 12.38 20.94
CA THR A 279 8.61 11.28 20.37
C THR A 279 8.96 10.87 18.95
N ARG A 280 9.86 11.56 18.25
CA ARG A 280 10.15 11.26 16.84
C ARG A 280 11.59 10.84 16.60
N LYS A 281 11.74 9.76 15.81
CA LYS A 281 13.02 9.36 15.20
C LYS A 281 13.65 10.58 14.53
N ASN A 282 14.96 10.75 14.70
CA ASN A 282 15.71 11.86 14.13
C ASN A 282 15.87 11.71 12.60
N ILE A 283 14.80 11.98 11.85
CA ILE A 283 14.81 11.94 10.39
C ILE A 283 15.51 13.22 9.93
N LYS A 284 16.66 13.08 9.26
CA LYS A 284 17.48 14.19 8.80
C LYS A 284 17.21 14.61 7.36
N GLY A 285 16.51 13.78 6.58
CA GLY A 285 16.27 14.02 5.17
C GLY A 285 15.24 13.08 4.58
N TRP A 286 15.00 13.21 3.30
CA TRP A 286 14.17 12.33 2.51
C TRP A 286 14.90 11.02 2.20
N ARG A 287 14.14 9.98 1.87
CA ARG A 287 14.68 8.86 1.09
C ARG A 287 14.78 9.29 -0.37
N LEU A 288 15.72 8.72 -1.11
CA LEU A 288 15.98 9.13 -2.48
C LEU A 288 14.73 9.11 -3.36
N PHE A 289 13.95 8.02 -3.35
CA PHE A 289 12.72 7.93 -4.14
C PHE A 289 11.66 8.97 -3.75
N GLN A 290 11.61 9.37 -2.46
CA GLN A 290 10.64 10.37 -1.99
C GLN A 290 10.89 11.72 -2.63
N ILE A 291 12.12 12.21 -2.58
CA ILE A 291 12.45 13.53 -3.13
C ILE A 291 12.34 13.52 -4.66
N VAL A 292 12.77 12.44 -5.33
CA VAL A 292 12.62 12.33 -6.78
C VAL A 292 11.14 12.33 -7.17
N PHE A 293 10.30 11.58 -6.47
CA PHE A 293 8.84 11.62 -6.70
C PHE A 293 8.25 13.01 -6.49
N ILE A 294 8.56 13.67 -5.36
CA ILE A 294 8.04 15.00 -5.05
C ILE A 294 8.40 15.99 -6.15
N VAL A 295 9.67 16.04 -6.55
CA VAL A 295 10.16 16.97 -7.57
C VAL A 295 9.55 16.64 -8.94
N SER A 296 9.40 15.36 -9.29
CA SER A 296 8.74 14.93 -10.53
C SER A 296 7.26 15.32 -10.60
N MET A 297 6.58 15.44 -9.44
CA MET A 297 5.19 15.85 -9.36
C MET A 297 4.98 17.38 -9.44
N ILE A 298 6.03 18.18 -9.30
CA ILE A 298 5.93 19.66 -9.29
C ILE A 298 5.24 20.15 -10.57
N GLY A 299 5.66 19.68 -11.74
CA GLY A 299 5.10 20.12 -13.03
C GLY A 299 3.59 19.93 -13.12
N GLU A 300 3.09 18.80 -12.60
CA GLU A 300 1.65 18.52 -12.58
C GLU A 300 0.88 19.41 -11.61
N VAL A 301 1.45 19.66 -10.42
CA VAL A 301 0.83 20.48 -9.38
C VAL A 301 0.70 21.95 -9.81
N VAL A 302 1.76 22.50 -10.42
CA VAL A 302 1.82 23.93 -10.76
C VAL A 302 1.19 24.28 -12.10
N ARG A 303 0.79 23.27 -12.88
CA ARG A 303 0.26 23.46 -14.24
C ARG A 303 -0.94 24.40 -14.32
N SER A 304 -1.79 24.47 -13.30
CA SER A 304 -2.94 25.38 -13.27
C SER A 304 -2.52 26.85 -13.29
N GLU A 305 -1.35 27.19 -12.76
CA GLU A 305 -0.80 28.55 -12.74
C GLU A 305 0.04 28.85 -14.00
N TYR A 306 0.77 27.85 -14.51
CA TYR A 306 1.73 28.02 -15.63
C TYR A 306 1.28 27.22 -16.88
N LYS A 307 0.01 27.38 -17.30
CA LYS A 307 -0.64 26.52 -18.31
C LYS A 307 0.14 26.36 -19.64
N ASP A 308 0.75 27.45 -20.12
CA ASP A 308 1.42 27.51 -21.42
C ASP A 308 2.96 27.61 -21.29
N ASP A 309 3.49 27.23 -20.15
CA ASP A 309 4.93 27.34 -19.90
C ASP A 309 5.68 26.20 -20.63
N PRO A 310 6.73 26.52 -21.42
CA PRO A 310 7.49 25.52 -22.16
C PRO A 310 8.28 24.54 -21.28
N LEU A 311 8.42 24.84 -20.00
CA LEU A 311 9.04 23.92 -19.02
C LEU A 311 8.10 22.76 -18.64
N LEU A 312 6.81 22.84 -18.98
CA LEU A 312 5.81 21.82 -18.70
C LEU A 312 5.66 20.89 -19.91
N SER A 313 5.90 19.60 -19.73
CA SER A 313 5.71 18.59 -20.77
C SER A 313 4.23 18.47 -21.16
N GLU A 314 3.91 18.37 -22.47
CA GLU A 314 2.55 18.13 -22.95
C GLU A 314 2.06 16.71 -22.67
N ALA A 315 2.99 15.75 -22.58
CA ALA A 315 2.67 14.33 -22.45
C ALA A 315 1.98 13.92 -21.13
N ASP A 316 2.01 14.79 -20.10
CA ASP A 316 1.56 14.45 -18.75
C ASP A 316 0.10 14.82 -18.45
N ASN A 317 -0.69 15.15 -19.46
CA ASN A 317 -1.96 15.84 -19.23
C ASN A 317 -3.10 14.97 -18.65
N ASP A 318 -3.16 13.67 -18.91
CA ASP A 318 -4.28 12.80 -18.51
C ASP A 318 -3.80 11.45 -17.95
N MET A 319 -2.79 11.46 -17.08
CA MET A 319 -2.29 10.25 -16.43
C MET A 319 -2.52 10.30 -14.92
N ALA A 320 -2.90 9.17 -14.35
CA ALA A 320 -2.90 8.96 -12.90
C ALA A 320 -1.52 8.41 -12.46
N ASN A 321 -0.97 8.98 -11.40
CA ASN A 321 0.34 8.58 -10.89
C ASN A 321 0.18 7.52 -9.81
N LEU A 322 0.90 6.41 -9.93
CA LEU A 322 0.93 5.33 -8.94
C LEU A 322 2.28 5.33 -8.23
N LEU A 323 2.29 5.70 -6.97
CA LEU A 323 3.46 5.53 -6.10
C LEU A 323 3.52 4.08 -5.62
N TYR A 324 4.43 3.33 -6.22
CA TYR A 324 4.61 1.90 -5.98
C TYR A 324 5.90 1.67 -5.20
N PHE A 325 5.79 1.40 -3.90
CA PHE A 325 6.94 1.12 -3.06
C PHE A 325 6.52 0.20 -1.90
N PRO A 326 7.39 -0.69 -1.40
CA PRO A 326 7.03 -1.62 -0.33
C PRO A 326 6.45 -0.96 0.91
N THR A 327 5.62 -1.72 1.64
CA THR A 327 5.03 -1.27 2.90
C THR A 327 6.13 -0.95 3.91
N GLY A 328 6.00 0.17 4.64
CA GLY A 328 7.05 0.67 5.52
C GLY A 328 8.18 1.42 4.79
N GLY A 329 8.16 1.48 3.46
CA GLY A 329 9.13 2.22 2.64
C GLY A 329 9.02 3.75 2.74
N GLY A 330 7.93 4.30 3.31
CA GLY A 330 7.75 5.74 3.46
C GLY A 330 6.97 6.41 2.33
N LYS A 331 6.05 5.69 1.67
CA LYS A 331 5.14 6.25 0.65
C LYS A 331 4.34 7.45 1.17
N THR A 332 3.87 7.35 2.43
CA THR A 332 3.08 8.40 3.06
C THR A 332 3.83 9.73 3.12
N GLU A 333 5.10 9.72 3.48
CA GLU A 333 5.93 10.92 3.50
C GLU A 333 6.08 11.53 2.10
N ALA A 334 6.20 10.71 1.06
CA ALA A 334 6.33 11.19 -0.31
C ALA A 334 5.07 11.94 -0.77
N PHE A 335 3.87 11.34 -0.63
CA PHE A 335 2.66 12.05 -1.05
C PHE A 335 2.27 13.20 -0.10
N LEU A 336 2.61 13.14 1.19
CA LEU A 336 2.49 14.29 2.09
C LEU A 336 3.45 15.40 1.72
N GLY A 337 4.66 15.09 1.22
CA GLY A 337 5.59 16.07 0.65
C GLY A 337 4.95 16.84 -0.51
N VAL A 338 4.35 16.13 -1.47
CA VAL A 338 3.61 16.76 -2.58
C VAL A 338 2.45 17.61 -2.06
N THR A 339 1.72 17.12 -1.05
CA THR A 339 0.59 17.85 -0.43
C THR A 339 1.06 19.15 0.21
N VAL A 340 2.12 19.12 1.01
CA VAL A 340 2.67 20.30 1.70
C VAL A 340 3.25 21.30 0.70
N PHE A 341 3.98 20.82 -0.32
CA PHE A 341 4.42 21.65 -1.42
C PHE A 341 3.24 22.42 -2.05
N ASN A 342 2.16 21.70 -2.38
CA ASN A 342 0.97 22.31 -2.97
C ASN A 342 0.27 23.29 -2.01
N MET A 343 0.22 23.00 -0.71
CA MET A 343 -0.33 23.92 0.30
C MET A 343 0.41 25.27 0.30
N PHE A 344 1.73 25.24 0.31
CA PHE A 344 2.54 26.47 0.25
C PHE A 344 2.43 27.15 -1.10
N PHE A 345 2.50 26.42 -2.19
CA PHE A 345 2.32 26.96 -3.53
C PHE A 345 0.96 27.68 -3.67
N ASP A 346 -0.11 27.07 -3.16
CA ASP A 346 -1.46 27.69 -3.13
C ASP A 346 -1.43 29.03 -2.38
N ARG A 347 -0.79 29.13 -1.20
CA ARG A 347 -0.72 30.39 -0.44
C ARG A 347 0.13 31.46 -1.14
N ILE A 348 1.30 31.09 -1.66
CA ILE A 348 2.23 32.00 -2.34
C ILE A 348 1.57 32.60 -3.58
N ARG A 349 0.84 31.81 -4.37
CA ARG A 349 0.14 32.29 -5.56
C ARG A 349 -1.20 32.98 -5.27
N GLY A 350 -1.58 33.12 -3.99
CA GLY A 350 -2.79 33.84 -3.55
C GLY A 350 -4.06 33.01 -3.40
N LYS A 351 -4.02 31.68 -3.46
CA LYS A 351 -5.15 30.83 -3.09
C LYS A 351 -5.19 30.70 -1.55
N ASN A 352 -5.93 31.59 -0.91
CA ASN A 352 -6.06 31.64 0.55
C ASN A 352 -7.19 30.78 1.10
N GLN A 353 -8.13 30.36 0.27
CA GLN A 353 -9.33 29.62 0.65
C GLN A 353 -9.53 28.44 -0.31
N GLY A 354 -10.20 27.41 0.18
CA GLY A 354 -10.51 26.22 -0.60
C GLY A 354 -9.59 25.03 -0.29
N VAL A 355 -10.07 23.85 -0.63
CA VAL A 355 -9.36 22.59 -0.41
C VAL A 355 -8.18 22.48 -1.38
N THR A 356 -7.03 22.08 -0.88
CA THR A 356 -5.83 21.80 -1.68
C THR A 356 -5.75 20.33 -2.06
N ALA A 357 -5.96 19.43 -1.08
CA ALA A 357 -5.87 18.00 -1.30
C ALA A 357 -6.96 17.21 -0.57
N LEU A 358 -7.44 16.14 -1.21
CA LEU A 358 -8.25 15.09 -0.60
C LEU A 358 -7.41 13.82 -0.49
N LEU A 359 -7.29 13.30 0.73
CA LEU A 359 -6.63 12.03 1.01
C LEU A 359 -7.69 10.99 1.34
N LYS A 360 -7.77 9.92 0.55
CA LYS A 360 -8.75 8.87 0.70
C LYS A 360 -8.10 7.59 1.19
N TYR A 361 -8.75 6.95 2.14
CA TYR A 361 -8.33 5.67 2.70
C TYR A 361 -9.45 4.64 2.53
N PRO A 362 -9.11 3.38 2.21
CA PRO A 362 -10.13 2.35 1.98
C PRO A 362 -10.84 1.93 3.27
N LEU A 363 -10.16 2.06 4.42
CA LEU A 363 -10.67 1.64 5.72
C LEU A 363 -10.63 2.78 6.73
N ARG A 364 -11.67 2.87 7.57
CA ARG A 364 -11.79 3.90 8.61
C ARG A 364 -10.64 3.86 9.62
N LEU A 365 -10.22 2.68 10.05
CA LEU A 365 -9.10 2.54 10.98
C LEU A 365 -7.80 3.10 10.41
N LEU A 366 -7.55 2.90 9.12
CA LEU A 366 -6.41 3.51 8.43
C LEU A 366 -6.52 5.03 8.41
N ALA A 367 -7.71 5.57 8.12
CA ALA A 367 -7.94 7.01 8.13
C ALA A 367 -7.66 7.63 9.50
N VAL A 368 -8.09 6.99 10.60
CA VAL A 368 -7.80 7.45 11.97
C VAL A 368 -6.29 7.43 12.27
N GLN A 369 -5.60 6.34 11.92
CA GLN A 369 -4.15 6.23 12.13
C GLN A 369 -3.36 7.28 11.33
N GLN A 370 -3.81 7.61 10.14
CA GLN A 370 -3.15 8.61 9.30
C GLN A 370 -3.52 10.05 9.70
N LEU A 371 -4.66 10.25 10.37
CA LEU A 371 -5.08 11.58 10.82
C LEU A 371 -4.01 12.26 11.70
N ASP A 372 -3.45 11.55 12.67
CA ASP A 372 -2.40 12.09 13.54
C ASP A 372 -1.16 12.55 12.75
N ARG A 373 -0.76 11.77 11.74
CA ARG A 373 0.39 12.12 10.87
C ARG A 373 0.10 13.37 10.04
N VAL A 374 -1.08 13.41 9.39
CA VAL A 374 -1.50 14.55 8.57
C VAL A 374 -1.64 15.80 9.42
N LEU A 375 -2.29 15.70 10.58
CA LEU A 375 -2.46 16.83 11.50
C LEU A 375 -1.11 17.37 11.99
N THR A 376 -0.20 16.48 12.35
CA THR A 376 1.15 16.87 12.80
C THR A 376 1.89 17.64 11.71
N ILE A 377 1.88 17.16 10.47
CA ILE A 377 2.54 17.83 9.33
C ILE A 377 1.88 19.18 9.04
N VAL A 378 0.56 19.27 9.10
CA VAL A 378 -0.17 20.54 8.90
C VAL A 378 0.18 21.55 10.02
N MET A 379 0.31 21.11 11.25
CA MET A 379 0.76 21.98 12.36
C MET A 379 2.21 22.44 12.17
N GLN A 380 3.10 21.59 11.68
CA GLN A 380 4.46 21.97 11.31
C GLN A 380 4.46 23.02 10.17
N ALA A 381 3.64 22.80 9.14
CA ALA A 381 3.48 23.76 8.05
C ALA A 381 2.95 25.12 8.55
N ASN A 382 2.04 25.14 9.52
CA ASN A 382 1.56 26.38 10.12
C ASN A 382 2.68 27.14 10.86
N LYS A 383 3.58 26.46 11.57
CA LYS A 383 4.75 27.12 12.16
C LYS A 383 5.62 27.77 11.11
N VAL A 384 5.90 27.07 9.99
CA VAL A 384 6.66 27.64 8.87
C VAL A 384 5.91 28.84 8.26
N ARG A 385 4.58 28.71 8.05
CA ARG A 385 3.74 29.81 7.54
C ARG A 385 3.83 31.09 8.40
N GLU A 386 3.89 30.94 9.72
CA GLU A 386 3.90 32.07 10.66
C GLU A 386 5.23 32.84 10.70
N ILE A 387 6.34 32.17 10.46
CA ILE A 387 7.67 32.82 10.49
C ILE A 387 8.03 33.52 9.18
N HIS A 388 7.46 33.10 8.04
CA HIS A 388 7.77 33.68 6.74
C HIS A 388 6.88 34.91 6.42
N PRO A 389 7.47 36.12 6.23
CA PRO A 389 6.72 37.37 6.05
C PRO A 389 5.74 37.34 4.89
N GLN A 390 6.11 36.68 3.76
CA GLN A 390 5.25 36.59 2.58
C GLN A 390 4.00 35.72 2.76
N LEU A 391 3.98 34.89 3.81
CA LEU A 391 2.83 34.05 4.17
C LEU A 391 2.06 34.63 5.37
N LYS A 392 2.61 35.66 6.01
CA LYS A 392 1.97 36.29 7.16
C LYS A 392 0.64 36.92 6.77
N GLY A 393 -0.40 36.58 7.50
CA GLY A 393 -1.77 37.02 7.21
C GLY A 393 -2.55 36.13 6.22
N THR A 394 -1.92 35.09 5.64
CA THR A 394 -2.65 34.06 4.91
C THR A 394 -3.44 33.16 5.86
N THR A 395 -4.50 32.53 5.35
CA THR A 395 -5.34 31.62 6.15
C THR A 395 -4.52 30.42 6.64
N GLU A 396 -4.71 30.09 7.92
CA GLU A 396 -4.16 28.90 8.55
C GLU A 396 -4.48 27.61 7.76
N PHE A 397 -3.51 26.71 7.65
CA PHE A 397 -3.75 25.38 7.12
C PHE A 397 -4.53 24.54 8.13
N ARG A 398 -5.56 23.86 7.66
CA ARG A 398 -6.47 23.07 8.51
C ARG A 398 -6.74 21.72 7.89
N VAL A 399 -7.07 20.75 8.75
CA VAL A 399 -7.46 19.39 8.38
C VAL A 399 -8.94 19.20 8.61
N GLY A 400 -9.64 18.61 7.64
CA GLY A 400 -11.01 18.11 7.81
C GLY A 400 -10.96 16.58 7.89
N PHE A 401 -11.56 16.00 8.92
CA PHE A 401 -11.71 14.55 9.05
C PHE A 401 -13.11 14.14 8.61
N TYR A 402 -13.22 13.70 7.35
CA TYR A 402 -14.48 13.46 6.63
C TYR A 402 -14.72 11.96 6.46
N VAL A 403 -15.26 11.32 7.49
CA VAL A 403 -15.51 9.88 7.56
C VAL A 403 -16.99 9.59 7.85
N GLY A 404 -17.39 8.31 7.80
CA GLY A 404 -18.81 7.94 7.89
C GLY A 404 -19.51 8.33 9.20
N GLN A 405 -20.81 8.54 9.11
CA GLN A 405 -21.72 9.10 10.15
C GLN A 405 -21.63 8.40 11.51
N ASN A 406 -21.26 7.13 11.56
CA ASN A 406 -21.10 6.40 12.82
C ASN A 406 -19.88 6.87 13.65
N ASN A 407 -19.01 7.68 13.07
CA ASN A 407 -17.80 8.16 13.73
C ASN A 407 -17.79 9.69 13.87
N THR A 408 -18.17 10.41 12.81
CA THR A 408 -18.17 11.88 12.81
C THR A 408 -19.59 12.41 12.52
N PRO A 409 -20.07 13.41 13.27
CA PRO A 409 -21.42 13.91 13.06
C PRO A 409 -21.52 14.73 11.77
N ASN A 410 -22.63 14.57 11.03
CA ASN A 410 -22.88 15.41 9.87
C ASN A 410 -23.15 16.87 10.28
N ARG A 411 -23.83 17.07 11.42
CA ARG A 411 -24.17 18.39 11.99
C ARG A 411 -24.30 18.25 13.50
N ILE A 412 -24.02 19.33 14.22
CA ILE A 412 -24.30 19.42 15.65
C ILE A 412 -25.77 19.82 15.84
N LYS A 413 -26.58 18.93 16.37
CA LYS A 413 -27.99 19.14 16.68
C LYS A 413 -28.21 19.09 18.18
N MET A 414 -28.69 20.18 18.79
CA MET A 414 -28.92 20.26 20.25
C MET A 414 -29.93 19.24 20.76
N SER A 415 -30.87 18.81 19.91
CA SER A 415 -31.85 17.78 20.22
C SER A 415 -31.32 16.34 20.12
N GLU A 416 -30.08 16.15 19.69
CA GLU A 416 -29.46 14.83 19.60
C GLU A 416 -29.24 14.27 21.00
N ARG A 417 -29.41 12.95 21.16
CA ARG A 417 -29.19 12.27 22.44
C ARG A 417 -27.99 11.39 22.36
N LEU A 418 -27.08 11.53 23.31
CA LEU A 418 -25.93 10.67 23.48
C LEU A 418 -26.07 9.89 24.80
N SER A 419 -25.58 8.64 24.82
CA SER A 419 -25.52 7.83 26.03
C SER A 419 -24.18 8.06 26.73
N ASN A 420 -24.22 8.40 28.02
CA ASN A 420 -23.01 8.42 28.84
C ASN A 420 -22.56 6.98 29.20
N ARG A 421 -21.44 6.84 29.88
CA ARG A 421 -20.89 5.54 30.33
C ARG A 421 -21.85 4.71 31.17
N ASP A 422 -22.74 5.38 31.91
CA ASP A 422 -23.75 4.74 32.75
C ASP A 422 -25.00 4.32 31.97
N GLY A 423 -25.00 4.50 30.63
CA GLY A 423 -26.11 4.18 29.74
C GLY A 423 -27.27 5.19 29.78
N GLN A 424 -27.11 6.31 30.51
CA GLN A 424 -28.14 7.36 30.55
C GLN A 424 -28.08 8.21 29.29
N GLN A 425 -29.22 8.38 28.63
CA GLN A 425 -29.35 9.27 27.48
C GLN A 425 -29.54 10.72 27.95
N LYS A 426 -28.61 11.59 27.55
CA LYS A 426 -28.68 13.03 27.75
C LYS A 426 -28.77 13.76 26.41
N ASN A 427 -29.48 14.89 26.40
CA ASN A 427 -29.46 15.75 25.20
C ASN A 427 -28.07 16.36 25.00
N LEU A 428 -27.65 16.47 23.77
CA LEU A 428 -26.33 17.02 23.39
C LEU A 428 -26.14 18.44 23.98
N ASP A 429 -27.18 19.25 24.02
CA ASP A 429 -27.15 20.61 24.63
C ASP A 429 -26.65 20.61 26.09
N LEU A 430 -27.08 19.63 26.89
CA LEU A 430 -26.63 19.48 28.26
C LEU A 430 -25.20 18.92 28.40
N ILE A 431 -24.76 18.14 27.43
CA ILE A 431 -23.44 17.52 27.38
C ILE A 431 -22.38 18.54 26.99
N LEU A 432 -22.68 19.37 26.00
CA LEU A 432 -21.72 20.31 25.40
C LEU A 432 -21.08 21.27 26.41
N ASP A 433 -21.79 21.66 27.46
CA ASP A 433 -21.31 22.62 28.43
C ASP A 433 -20.84 21.99 29.77
N SER A 434 -21.20 20.73 30.04
CA SER A 434 -21.03 20.17 31.38
C SER A 434 -20.42 18.78 31.46
N ASP A 435 -20.29 18.06 30.31
CA ASP A 435 -19.87 16.66 30.30
C ASP A 435 -18.79 16.42 29.25
N THR A 436 -17.60 16.96 29.50
CA THR A 436 -16.41 16.80 28.62
C THR A 436 -16.02 15.33 28.48
N GLU A 437 -16.29 14.48 29.45
CA GLU A 437 -15.95 13.05 29.38
C GLU A 437 -16.78 12.35 28.31
N THR A 438 -18.07 12.56 28.28
CA THR A 438 -18.96 12.04 27.24
C THR A 438 -18.58 12.62 25.86
N LEU A 439 -18.26 13.91 25.74
CA LEU A 439 -17.81 14.48 24.47
C LEU A 439 -16.52 13.83 23.98
N ASN A 440 -15.56 13.59 24.86
CA ASN A 440 -14.31 12.93 24.52
C ASN A 440 -14.52 11.50 24.04
N GLU A 441 -15.44 10.77 24.61
CA GLU A 441 -15.76 9.41 24.21
C GLU A 441 -16.31 9.34 22.78
N TYR A 442 -17.16 10.29 22.40
CA TYR A 442 -17.79 10.30 21.07
C TYR A 442 -16.96 11.00 19.99
N TYR A 443 -16.20 12.05 20.33
CA TYR A 443 -15.67 12.97 19.32
C TYR A 443 -14.15 13.19 19.39
N ARG A 444 -13.43 12.61 20.37
CA ARG A 444 -11.98 12.75 20.47
C ARG A 444 -11.27 11.71 19.61
N PHE A 445 -10.80 12.10 18.43
CA PHE A 445 -10.01 11.26 17.53
C PHE A 445 -8.51 11.34 17.77
N ILE A 446 -8.04 12.40 18.40
CA ILE A 446 -6.64 12.62 18.78
C ILE A 446 -6.62 12.82 20.29
N ASP A 447 -5.94 11.97 21.04
CA ASP A 447 -5.79 12.05 22.50
C ASP A 447 -4.47 12.69 22.91
N THR A 448 -3.44 12.52 22.10
CA THR A 448 -2.08 13.00 22.34
C THR A 448 -1.81 14.25 21.52
N CYS A 449 -1.43 15.32 22.18
CA CYS A 449 -1.13 16.59 21.52
C CYS A 449 0.15 16.47 20.66
N PRO A 450 0.10 16.71 19.35
CA PRO A 450 1.29 16.64 18.49
C PRO A 450 2.38 17.66 18.90
N CYS A 451 2.00 18.75 19.57
CA CYS A 451 2.91 19.82 19.96
C CYS A 451 3.67 19.49 21.26
N CYS A 452 2.97 19.08 22.33
CA CYS A 452 3.61 18.83 23.62
C CYS A 452 3.79 17.34 23.96
N GLY A 453 3.26 16.41 23.14
CA GLY A 453 3.36 14.96 23.34
C GLY A 453 2.54 14.41 24.51
N LYS A 454 1.74 15.23 25.19
CA LYS A 454 0.94 14.82 26.36
C LYS A 454 -0.48 14.42 25.94
N LYS A 455 -1.07 13.49 26.68
CA LYS A 455 -2.48 13.08 26.55
C LYS A 455 -3.40 14.09 27.25
N THR A 456 -3.49 15.29 26.70
CA THR A 456 -4.23 16.41 27.28
C THR A 456 -5.19 17.05 26.29
N ILE A 457 -5.55 16.33 25.23
CA ILE A 457 -6.54 16.82 24.26
C ILE A 457 -7.94 16.49 24.78
N ASN A 458 -8.76 17.53 24.87
CA ASN A 458 -10.19 17.43 25.16
C ASN A 458 -11.02 18.11 24.09
N ILE A 459 -12.29 17.69 24.00
CA ILE A 459 -13.26 18.28 23.09
C ILE A 459 -13.99 19.39 23.80
N HIS A 460 -13.99 20.56 23.15
CA HIS A 460 -14.74 21.73 23.60
C HIS A 460 -15.68 22.21 22.48
N PHE A 461 -16.87 22.66 22.88
CA PHE A 461 -17.82 23.23 21.96
C PHE A 461 -17.74 24.76 21.95
N ASN A 462 -17.41 25.33 20.80
CA ASN A 462 -17.38 26.76 20.60
C ASN A 462 -18.75 27.24 20.10
N ARG A 463 -19.56 27.81 21.02
CA ARG A 463 -20.93 28.28 20.69
C ARG A 463 -20.95 29.42 19.69
N ASP A 464 -19.94 30.31 19.70
CA ASP A 464 -19.90 31.45 18.79
C ASP A 464 -19.66 31.01 17.34
N ARG A 465 -18.71 30.08 17.15
CA ARG A 465 -18.36 29.55 15.84
C ARG A 465 -19.19 28.33 15.43
N TRP A 466 -19.87 27.73 16.40
CA TRP A 466 -20.62 26.49 16.26
C TRP A 466 -19.75 25.34 15.74
N THR A 467 -18.67 25.07 16.50
CA THR A 467 -17.64 24.10 16.16
C THR A 467 -17.26 23.23 17.36
N LEU A 468 -16.94 21.94 17.09
CA LEU A 468 -16.28 21.05 18.05
C LEU A 468 -14.77 21.20 17.88
N GLU A 469 -14.10 21.68 18.89
CA GLU A 469 -12.68 21.99 18.87
C GLU A 469 -11.88 21.01 19.72
N HIS A 470 -10.80 20.44 19.17
CA HIS A 470 -9.80 19.68 19.91
C HIS A 470 -8.85 20.67 20.57
N ILE A 471 -8.89 20.78 21.89
CA ILE A 471 -8.07 21.74 22.65
C ILE A 471 -7.10 20.99 23.54
N CYS A 472 -5.85 21.46 23.55
CA CYS A 472 -4.82 20.97 24.46
C CYS A 472 -4.89 21.74 25.78
N ASP A 473 -5.33 21.08 26.84
CA ASP A 473 -5.47 21.67 28.18
C ASP A 473 -4.14 21.75 28.97
N ASN A 474 -3.00 21.42 28.35
CA ASN A 474 -1.69 21.63 28.95
C ASN A 474 -1.32 23.14 28.92
N PRO A 475 -1.22 23.82 30.07
CA PRO A 475 -0.96 25.27 30.11
C PRO A 475 0.36 25.69 29.50
N GLY A 476 1.32 24.77 29.42
CA GLY A 476 2.62 25.01 28.78
C GLY A 476 2.66 24.74 27.28
N CYS A 477 1.52 24.35 26.67
CA CYS A 477 1.46 24.07 25.25
C CYS A 477 1.15 25.33 24.43
N THR A 478 1.92 25.58 23.38
CA THR A 478 1.69 26.71 22.47
C THR A 478 0.58 26.45 21.45
N ALA A 479 0.20 25.19 21.24
CA ALA A 479 -0.85 24.82 20.31
C ALA A 479 -2.16 24.56 21.06
N HIS A 480 -2.82 25.61 21.55
CA HIS A 480 -4.04 25.46 22.34
C HIS A 480 -5.15 24.76 21.56
N THR A 481 -5.53 25.25 20.40
CA THR A 481 -6.55 24.63 19.54
C THR A 481 -5.89 23.95 18.35
N LEU A 482 -6.22 22.66 18.13
CA LEU A 482 -5.72 21.94 16.97
C LEU A 482 -6.46 22.38 15.70
N PRO A 483 -5.78 22.54 14.54
CA PRO A 483 -6.40 22.95 13.29
C PRO A 483 -7.18 21.80 12.64
N LEU A 484 -8.15 21.22 13.35
CA LEU A 484 -8.89 20.02 12.96
C LEU A 484 -10.39 20.26 13.03
N PHE A 485 -11.10 19.96 11.92
CA PHE A 485 -12.55 19.87 11.86
C PHE A 485 -12.99 18.42 11.72
N ILE A 486 -13.98 18.01 12.51
CA ILE A 486 -14.52 16.65 12.52
C ILE A 486 -16.00 16.57 12.13
N VAL A 487 -16.70 17.70 12.09
CA VAL A 487 -18.11 17.76 11.72
C VAL A 487 -18.22 18.12 10.23
N ASP A 488 -19.04 17.39 9.46
CA ASP A 488 -19.17 17.64 8.03
C ASP A 488 -19.58 19.09 7.71
N SER A 489 -20.54 19.63 8.48
CA SER A 489 -20.99 21.01 8.28
C SER A 489 -19.89 22.04 8.56
N GLU A 490 -18.91 21.75 9.42
CA GLU A 490 -17.73 22.58 9.65
C GLU A 490 -16.78 22.50 8.47
N ILE A 491 -16.52 21.27 7.98
CA ILE A 491 -15.66 21.04 6.80
C ILE A 491 -16.17 21.81 5.60
N TYR A 492 -17.49 21.78 5.35
CA TYR A 492 -18.09 22.57 4.27
C TYR A 492 -18.02 24.08 4.49
N ARG A 493 -18.23 24.55 5.72
CA ARG A 493 -18.23 25.98 6.05
C ARG A 493 -16.84 26.62 6.04
N TYR A 494 -15.80 25.86 6.41
CA TYR A 494 -14.45 26.42 6.60
C TYR A 494 -13.45 25.98 5.54
N LEU A 495 -13.79 25.03 4.67
CA LEU A 495 -12.97 24.56 3.55
C LEU A 495 -11.51 24.30 3.96
N PRO A 496 -11.23 23.28 4.78
CA PRO A 496 -9.89 22.97 5.25
C PRO A 496 -8.94 22.68 4.11
N SER A 497 -7.65 22.99 4.26
CA SER A 497 -6.65 22.82 3.21
C SER A 497 -6.48 21.35 2.80
N VAL A 498 -6.58 20.44 3.76
CA VAL A 498 -6.49 18.99 3.55
C VAL A 498 -7.72 18.30 4.12
N VAL A 499 -8.34 17.44 3.34
CA VAL A 499 -9.46 16.61 3.79
C VAL A 499 -9.02 15.15 3.81
N VAL A 500 -9.06 14.53 4.97
CA VAL A 500 -8.85 13.09 5.17
C VAL A 500 -10.20 12.39 5.15
N SER A 501 -10.39 11.48 4.22
CA SER A 501 -11.69 10.84 3.96
C SER A 501 -11.59 9.33 3.81
N THR A 502 -12.74 8.68 3.83
CA THR A 502 -12.89 7.28 3.41
C THR A 502 -13.67 7.18 2.11
N ILE A 503 -13.49 6.08 1.39
CA ILE A 503 -14.20 5.82 0.14
C ILE A 503 -15.73 5.85 0.37
N ASP A 504 -16.21 5.20 1.44
CA ASP A 504 -17.65 5.18 1.79
C ASP A 504 -18.25 6.57 1.89
N LYS A 505 -17.48 7.52 2.46
CA LYS A 505 -17.96 8.89 2.65
C LYS A 505 -18.01 9.67 1.35
N MET A 506 -17.11 9.38 0.43
CA MET A 506 -17.12 10.00 -0.90
C MET A 506 -18.38 9.61 -1.70
N SER A 507 -18.95 8.43 -1.43
CA SER A 507 -20.19 7.99 -2.06
C SER A 507 -21.41 8.89 -1.72
N MET A 508 -21.32 9.70 -0.67
CA MET A 508 -22.37 10.65 -0.30
C MET A 508 -22.49 11.88 -1.24
N ILE A 509 -21.60 12.00 -2.23
CA ILE A 509 -21.62 13.08 -3.23
C ILE A 509 -23.00 13.23 -3.86
N GLY A 510 -23.65 12.13 -4.23
CA GLY A 510 -24.96 12.14 -4.90
C GLY A 510 -26.12 12.59 -4.00
N THR A 511 -25.95 12.59 -2.69
CA THR A 511 -27.03 12.85 -1.72
C THR A 511 -26.84 14.16 -0.94
N THR A 512 -25.62 14.74 -0.94
CA THR A 512 -25.26 15.91 -0.13
C THR A 512 -24.97 17.11 -1.01
N ASN A 513 -25.92 18.05 -1.09
CA ASN A 513 -25.79 19.27 -1.89
C ASN A 513 -24.61 20.16 -1.46
N GLU A 514 -24.23 20.12 -0.20
CA GLU A 514 -23.12 20.87 0.39
C GLU A 514 -21.75 20.36 -0.08
N PHE A 515 -21.66 19.15 -0.59
CA PHE A 515 -20.38 18.59 -1.09
C PHE A 515 -19.72 19.48 -2.14
N LYS A 516 -20.49 20.13 -3.01
CA LYS A 516 -19.97 21.07 -4.02
C LYS A 516 -19.17 22.25 -3.44
N MET A 517 -19.35 22.54 -2.12
CA MET A 517 -18.55 23.58 -1.45
C MET A 517 -17.07 23.23 -1.40
N LEU A 518 -16.73 21.93 -1.29
CA LEU A 518 -15.33 21.48 -1.34
C LEU A 518 -14.65 21.83 -2.67
N PHE A 519 -15.44 22.09 -3.73
CA PHE A 519 -14.99 22.57 -5.03
C PHE A 519 -15.17 24.09 -5.22
N GLY A 520 -15.33 24.82 -4.11
CA GLY A 520 -15.47 26.26 -4.11
C GLY A 520 -16.82 26.80 -4.65
N GLN A 521 -17.84 25.94 -4.79
CA GLN A 521 -19.16 26.35 -5.20
C GLN A 521 -19.92 26.93 -4.02
N VAL A 522 -19.49 28.11 -3.58
CA VAL A 522 -20.07 28.90 -2.47
C VAL A 522 -20.63 30.19 -2.97
N LYS A 523 -21.67 30.73 -2.29
CA LYS A 523 -22.37 31.97 -2.70
C LYS A 523 -22.19 33.12 -1.70
N LYS A 524 -22.24 32.77 -0.41
CA LYS A 524 -22.23 33.74 0.67
C LYS A 524 -21.20 33.39 1.72
N TRP A 525 -20.77 34.36 2.48
CA TRP A 525 -19.83 34.21 3.58
C TRP A 525 -20.39 34.90 4.83
N CYS A 526 -20.41 34.13 5.93
CA CYS A 526 -20.72 34.66 7.25
C CYS A 526 -19.40 34.88 8.00
N PRO A 527 -19.14 36.08 8.55
CA PRO A 527 -17.90 36.39 9.26
C PRO A 527 -17.60 35.44 10.41
N THR A 528 -18.64 34.90 11.05
CA THR A 528 -18.49 33.99 12.20
C THR A 528 -18.52 32.52 11.81
N HIS A 529 -19.39 32.13 10.86
CA HIS A 529 -19.70 30.74 10.57
C HIS A 529 -19.18 30.23 9.21
N GLY A 530 -18.42 31.06 8.47
CA GLY A 530 -17.79 30.67 7.22
C GLY A 530 -18.74 30.70 6.00
N PHE A 531 -18.42 29.84 5.01
CA PHE A 531 -19.10 29.86 3.70
C PHE A 531 -20.50 29.24 3.72
N SER A 532 -21.32 29.64 2.74
CA SER A 532 -22.65 29.12 2.50
C SER A 532 -22.96 28.97 1.02
N VAL A 533 -23.69 27.91 0.66
CA VAL A 533 -24.30 27.74 -0.69
C VAL A 533 -25.61 28.45 -0.81
N ASN A 534 -26.22 28.82 0.31
CA ASN A 534 -27.52 29.45 0.40
C ASN A 534 -27.38 30.96 0.57
N SER A 535 -28.50 31.70 0.41
CA SER A 535 -28.57 33.14 0.70
C SER A 535 -28.52 33.51 2.18
N LYS A 536 -28.56 32.49 3.06
CA LYS A 536 -28.50 32.62 4.52
C LYS A 536 -27.28 31.87 5.07
N CYS A 537 -26.92 32.18 6.30
CA CYS A 537 -25.91 31.41 7.03
C CYS A 537 -26.29 29.93 7.09
N MET A 538 -25.33 29.02 6.87
CA MET A 538 -25.57 27.57 6.96
C MET A 538 -25.70 27.05 8.38
N CYS A 539 -25.26 27.82 9.36
CA CYS A 539 -25.46 27.48 10.76
C CYS A 539 -26.87 27.84 11.19
N SER A 540 -27.85 26.94 10.96
CA SER A 540 -29.24 27.16 11.31
C SER A 540 -29.50 27.07 12.82
N ASP A 541 -28.78 26.18 13.48
CA ASP A 541 -29.00 25.82 14.87
C ASP A 541 -28.43 26.85 15.87
N CYS A 542 -27.52 27.71 15.43
CA CYS A 542 -26.96 28.79 16.26
C CYS A 542 -27.86 30.05 16.29
N GLY A 543 -29.00 30.08 15.57
CA GLY A 543 -29.86 31.23 15.51
C GLY A 543 -29.24 32.48 14.84
N CYS A 544 -28.22 32.31 14.03
CA CYS A 544 -27.50 33.42 13.39
C CYS A 544 -28.37 34.22 12.45
N ASN A 545 -28.74 35.44 12.86
CA ASN A 545 -29.46 36.42 12.03
C ASN A 545 -28.53 37.45 11.36
N ARG A 546 -27.20 37.23 11.36
CA ARG A 546 -26.23 38.15 10.77
C ARG A 546 -26.40 38.21 9.25
N GLN A 547 -26.26 39.42 8.71
CA GLN A 547 -26.20 39.60 7.27
C GLN A 547 -24.98 38.87 6.69
N VAL A 548 -25.24 37.91 5.81
CA VAL A 548 -24.19 37.24 5.05
C VAL A 548 -23.74 38.14 3.90
N GLN A 549 -22.45 38.17 3.65
CA GLN A 549 -21.81 38.91 2.58
C GLN A 549 -21.72 38.06 1.31
N ASP A 550 -21.64 38.68 0.16
CA ASP A 550 -21.29 37.98 -1.06
C ASP A 550 -19.83 37.52 -0.99
N VAL A 551 -19.58 36.29 -1.41
CA VAL A 551 -18.20 35.77 -1.53
C VAL A 551 -17.53 36.51 -2.68
N GLY A 552 -16.42 37.18 -2.38
CA GLY A 552 -15.57 37.76 -3.41
C GLY A 552 -14.96 36.71 -4.33
N TYR A 553 -14.05 37.13 -5.19
CA TYR A 553 -13.29 36.19 -6.04
C TYR A 553 -12.48 35.21 -5.22
N LEU A 554 -12.74 33.91 -5.42
CA LEU A 554 -11.93 32.85 -4.87
C LEU A 554 -10.93 32.39 -5.96
N LYS A 555 -9.65 32.59 -5.74
CA LYS A 555 -8.63 32.12 -6.66
C LYS A 555 -8.55 30.57 -6.59
N ASP A 556 -8.84 29.89 -7.70
CA ASP A 556 -8.67 28.45 -7.91
C ASP A 556 -9.16 27.56 -6.73
N PRO A 557 -10.44 27.66 -6.32
CA PRO A 557 -10.92 27.02 -5.09
C PRO A 557 -11.05 25.48 -5.21
N VAL A 558 -10.96 24.93 -6.41
CA VAL A 558 -11.07 23.48 -6.68
C VAL A 558 -9.82 22.76 -6.15
N PRO A 559 -9.96 21.58 -5.52
CA PRO A 559 -8.81 20.78 -5.09
C PRO A 559 -7.87 20.43 -6.24
N THR A 560 -6.58 20.44 -5.99
CA THR A 560 -5.57 20.04 -6.99
C THR A 560 -5.27 18.55 -6.93
N LEU A 561 -5.16 17.99 -5.72
CA LEU A 561 -4.72 16.62 -5.48
C LEU A 561 -5.85 15.75 -4.93
N PHE A 562 -5.99 14.57 -5.52
CA PHE A 562 -6.73 13.45 -4.97
C PHE A 562 -5.76 12.30 -4.76
N ILE A 563 -5.56 11.90 -3.52
CA ILE A 563 -4.59 10.89 -3.13
C ILE A 563 -5.34 9.70 -2.56
N GLN A 564 -5.13 8.52 -3.14
CA GLN A 564 -5.72 7.27 -2.71
C GLN A 564 -4.65 6.36 -2.17
N ASP A 565 -4.59 6.18 -0.84
CA ASP A 565 -3.68 5.21 -0.23
C ASP A 565 -4.28 3.79 -0.27
N GLU A 566 -3.40 2.79 -0.24
CA GLU A 566 -3.71 1.36 -0.33
C GLU A 566 -4.67 1.02 -1.50
N MET A 567 -4.39 1.57 -2.68
CA MET A 567 -5.26 1.48 -3.85
C MET A 567 -5.61 0.03 -4.24
N HIS A 568 -4.74 -0.93 -3.93
CA HIS A 568 -4.95 -2.35 -4.20
C HIS A 568 -6.15 -2.97 -3.45
N LEU A 569 -6.65 -2.31 -2.39
CA LEU A 569 -7.82 -2.75 -1.65
C LEU A 569 -9.15 -2.37 -2.32
N ILE A 570 -9.10 -1.49 -3.32
CA ILE A 570 -10.29 -1.02 -4.05
C ILE A 570 -10.55 -1.97 -5.21
N LYS A 571 -11.31 -3.03 -4.95
CA LYS A 571 -11.62 -4.10 -5.91
C LYS A 571 -13.11 -4.43 -5.90
N GLU A 572 -13.55 -5.17 -6.90
CA GLU A 572 -14.90 -5.73 -7.01
C GLU A 572 -15.99 -4.66 -6.92
N SER A 573 -17.04 -4.88 -6.13
CA SER A 573 -18.16 -3.96 -5.96
C SER A 573 -17.73 -2.59 -5.42
N LEU A 574 -16.80 -2.53 -4.46
CA LEU A 574 -16.26 -1.29 -3.93
C LEU A 574 -15.57 -0.49 -5.02
N GLY A 575 -14.75 -1.16 -5.86
CA GLY A 575 -14.05 -0.54 -6.99
C GLY A 575 -15.02 0.01 -8.03
N THR A 576 -16.09 -0.70 -8.35
CA THR A 576 -17.12 -0.24 -9.29
C THR A 576 -17.80 1.03 -8.80
N PHE A 577 -18.21 1.06 -7.53
CA PHE A 577 -18.83 2.27 -6.96
C PHE A 577 -17.86 3.45 -6.91
N ASP A 578 -16.63 3.22 -6.45
CA ASP A 578 -15.61 4.29 -6.36
C ASP A 578 -15.31 4.89 -7.74
N SER A 579 -15.19 4.06 -8.78
CA SER A 579 -14.97 4.48 -10.16
C SER A 579 -16.02 5.47 -10.66
N HIS A 580 -17.30 5.23 -10.37
CA HIS A 580 -18.37 6.17 -10.74
C HIS A 580 -18.21 7.52 -10.06
N TYR A 581 -17.85 7.55 -8.78
CA TYR A 581 -17.66 8.81 -8.05
C TYR A 581 -16.41 9.55 -8.49
N GLU A 582 -15.29 8.83 -8.72
CA GLU A 582 -14.04 9.42 -9.21
C GLU A 582 -14.23 10.04 -10.59
N SER A 583 -14.88 9.33 -11.50
CA SER A 583 -15.20 9.84 -12.83
C SER A 583 -16.10 11.07 -12.76
N PHE A 584 -17.11 11.05 -11.88
CA PHE A 584 -17.98 12.21 -11.67
C PHE A 584 -17.23 13.41 -11.10
N ILE A 585 -16.38 13.21 -10.08
CA ILE A 585 -15.57 14.27 -9.49
C ILE A 585 -14.65 14.92 -10.52
N TYR A 586 -13.96 14.10 -11.32
CA TYR A 586 -13.09 14.59 -12.38
C TYR A 586 -13.87 15.39 -13.43
N TYR A 587 -15.00 14.84 -13.90
CA TYR A 587 -15.87 15.53 -14.85
C TYR A 587 -16.42 16.83 -14.28
N TYR A 588 -16.84 16.82 -13.00
CA TYR A 588 -17.36 17.99 -12.29
C TYR A 588 -16.33 19.11 -12.24
N ALA A 589 -15.10 18.81 -11.82
CA ALA A 589 -14.03 19.79 -11.73
C ALA A 589 -13.61 20.36 -13.09
N LYS A 590 -13.66 19.53 -14.14
CA LYS A 590 -13.26 19.91 -15.51
C LYS A 590 -14.35 20.70 -16.26
N ASN A 591 -15.63 20.40 -16.01
CA ASN A 591 -16.73 20.85 -16.87
C ASN A 591 -17.84 21.60 -16.15
N LEU A 592 -18.17 21.26 -14.91
CA LEU A 592 -19.39 21.74 -14.23
C LEU A 592 -19.18 22.88 -13.23
N VAL A 593 -17.96 23.04 -12.71
CA VAL A 593 -17.64 24.23 -11.90
C VAL A 593 -17.65 25.50 -12.76
N LYS A 594 -17.65 26.67 -12.13
CA LYS A 594 -17.55 27.96 -12.86
C LYS A 594 -16.37 27.92 -13.84
N PRO A 595 -16.51 28.45 -15.08
CA PRO A 595 -15.49 28.36 -16.12
C PRO A 595 -14.09 28.80 -15.67
N GLU A 596 -13.98 29.86 -14.88
CA GLU A 596 -12.75 30.42 -14.35
C GLU A 596 -12.04 29.49 -13.33
N HIS A 597 -12.77 28.52 -12.79
CA HIS A 597 -12.29 27.58 -11.79
C HIS A 597 -12.04 26.16 -12.34
N ARG A 598 -12.37 25.94 -13.62
CA ARG A 598 -12.20 24.61 -14.24
C ARG A 598 -10.75 24.20 -14.28
N LYS A 599 -10.48 22.99 -13.79
CA LYS A 599 -9.17 22.39 -13.86
C LYS A 599 -9.22 20.87 -13.85
N ARG A 600 -8.10 20.26 -14.16
CA ARG A 600 -7.89 18.82 -14.04
C ARG A 600 -7.34 18.52 -12.65
N ILE A 601 -7.98 17.61 -11.97
CA ILE A 601 -7.51 17.06 -10.70
C ILE A 601 -6.36 16.10 -10.99
N ARG A 602 -5.37 16.05 -10.10
CA ARG A 602 -4.23 15.12 -10.17
C ARG A 602 -4.45 13.96 -9.22
N PHE A 603 -4.52 12.75 -9.78
CA PHE A 603 -4.67 11.53 -9.01
C PHE A 603 -3.31 10.94 -8.66
N ILE A 604 -3.13 10.59 -7.39
CA ILE A 604 -1.98 9.85 -6.87
C ILE A 604 -2.53 8.63 -6.16
N GLY A 605 -2.30 7.44 -6.71
CA GLY A 605 -2.52 6.18 -6.03
C GLY A 605 -1.25 5.77 -5.29
N ALA A 606 -1.36 5.21 -4.08
CA ALA A 606 -0.24 4.63 -3.37
C ALA A 606 -0.52 3.16 -3.04
N THR A 607 0.44 2.28 -3.32
CA THR A 607 0.31 0.84 -3.03
C THR A 607 1.68 0.17 -2.91
N ALA A 608 1.74 -0.95 -2.20
CA ALA A 608 2.92 -1.80 -2.13
C ALA A 608 2.84 -3.00 -3.09
N THR A 609 1.63 -3.43 -3.43
CA THR A 609 1.41 -4.67 -4.18
C THR A 609 0.22 -4.51 -5.10
N ILE A 610 0.46 -4.44 -6.40
CA ILE A 610 -0.60 -4.47 -7.41
C ILE A 610 -0.08 -5.09 -8.68
N SER A 611 -0.71 -6.17 -9.12
CA SER A 611 -0.56 -6.71 -10.46
C SER A 611 -1.52 -5.98 -11.40
N MET A 612 -1.18 -5.84 -12.67
CA MET A 612 -2.06 -5.23 -13.69
C MET A 612 -2.52 -3.80 -13.33
N TYR A 613 -1.62 -2.99 -12.79
CA TYR A 613 -1.94 -1.63 -12.32
C TYR A 613 -2.54 -0.73 -13.41
N GLN A 614 -2.15 -0.90 -14.66
CA GLN A 614 -2.68 -0.13 -15.79
C GLN A 614 -4.19 -0.34 -15.94
N GLU A 615 -4.62 -1.60 -15.95
CA GLU A 615 -6.03 -1.96 -16.04
C GLU A 615 -6.81 -1.48 -14.80
N HIS A 616 -6.22 -1.63 -13.63
CA HIS A 616 -6.85 -1.16 -12.38
C HIS A 616 -7.06 0.36 -12.36
N ILE A 617 -6.04 1.13 -12.79
CA ILE A 617 -6.14 2.58 -12.91
C ILE A 617 -7.15 2.98 -14.00
N GLN A 618 -7.13 2.29 -15.14
CA GLN A 618 -8.08 2.52 -16.21
C GLN A 618 -9.53 2.30 -15.75
N ASN A 619 -9.74 1.24 -14.97
CA ASN A 619 -11.07 0.92 -14.42
C ASN A 619 -11.53 1.91 -13.34
N LEU A 620 -10.62 2.44 -12.51
CA LEU A 620 -10.97 3.38 -11.45
C LEU A 620 -11.13 4.83 -11.95
N TYR A 621 -10.19 5.31 -12.75
CA TYR A 621 -10.09 6.74 -13.08
C TYR A 621 -10.37 7.05 -14.55
N HIS A 622 -10.55 6.03 -15.40
CA HIS A 622 -10.66 6.17 -16.87
C HIS A 622 -9.47 6.94 -17.48
N MET A 623 -8.29 6.72 -16.94
CA MET A 623 -7.03 7.33 -17.33
C MET A 623 -5.95 6.29 -17.53
N GLN A 624 -4.91 6.65 -18.27
CA GLN A 624 -3.68 5.86 -18.28
C GLN A 624 -2.95 5.98 -16.94
N GLY A 625 -2.31 4.90 -16.49
CA GLY A 625 -1.56 4.85 -15.26
C GLY A 625 -0.06 5.01 -15.50
N ARG A 626 0.60 5.76 -14.65
CA ARG A 626 2.06 5.85 -14.57
C ARG A 626 2.52 5.36 -13.22
N ARG A 627 3.33 4.32 -13.21
CA ARG A 627 3.96 3.81 -11.99
C ARG A 627 5.27 4.56 -11.71
N PHE A 628 5.48 4.94 -10.46
CA PHE A 628 6.75 5.46 -9.95
C PHE A 628 7.15 4.71 -8.67
N PRO A 629 8.41 4.26 -8.51
CA PRO A 629 9.38 4.10 -9.58
C PRO A 629 8.85 3.22 -10.72
N CYS A 630 9.29 3.46 -11.93
CA CYS A 630 8.97 2.59 -13.07
C CYS A 630 9.54 1.17 -12.85
N GLU A 631 9.20 0.22 -13.68
CA GLU A 631 9.91 -1.05 -13.69
C GLU A 631 11.36 -0.78 -14.12
N TYR A 632 12.30 -1.12 -13.24
CA TYR A 632 13.71 -0.78 -13.48
C TYR A 632 14.27 -1.59 -14.64
N PRO A 633 14.84 -0.91 -15.67
CA PRO A 633 15.31 -1.55 -16.89
C PRO A 633 16.71 -2.16 -16.70
N SER A 634 16.81 -3.27 -15.99
CA SER A 634 18.01 -4.07 -15.85
C SER A 634 17.65 -5.56 -15.81
N MET A 635 18.53 -6.42 -16.30
CA MET A 635 18.33 -7.86 -16.24
C MET A 635 18.41 -8.39 -14.81
N LYS A 636 19.10 -7.72 -13.91
CA LYS A 636 19.21 -8.10 -12.51
C LYS A 636 17.89 -7.95 -11.77
N CYS A 637 17.55 -8.93 -10.94
CA CYS A 637 16.44 -8.87 -10.00
C CYS A 637 16.86 -8.27 -8.68
N GLY A 638 15.90 -7.58 -7.99
CA GLY A 638 16.12 -7.12 -6.61
C GLY A 638 16.88 -5.81 -6.45
N GLU A 639 17.33 -5.21 -7.54
CA GLU A 639 17.96 -3.89 -7.54
C GLU A 639 17.16 -2.89 -8.37
N ASP A 640 17.16 -1.62 -7.94
CA ASP A 640 16.74 -0.48 -8.73
C ASP A 640 17.64 0.73 -8.41
N PHE A 641 17.40 1.87 -9.07
CA PHE A 641 18.17 3.08 -8.81
C PHE A 641 18.08 3.55 -7.36
N TYR A 642 16.94 3.32 -6.71
CA TYR A 642 16.63 3.85 -5.37
C TYR A 642 16.99 2.90 -4.24
N SER A 643 17.02 1.59 -4.51
CA SER A 643 17.07 0.56 -3.48
C SER A 643 17.67 -0.76 -3.98
N TYR A 644 18.07 -1.59 -3.04
CA TYR A 644 18.48 -2.96 -3.29
C TYR A 644 17.94 -3.88 -2.19
N THR A 645 17.80 -5.16 -2.49
CA THR A 645 17.48 -6.19 -1.50
C THR A 645 18.76 -6.74 -0.90
N ASP A 646 18.79 -6.90 0.41
CA ASP A 646 19.89 -7.52 1.13
C ASP A 646 19.51 -8.98 1.39
N ASP A 647 20.25 -9.90 0.78
CA ASP A 647 19.96 -11.33 0.83
C ASP A 647 20.17 -11.93 2.24
N GLU A 648 20.92 -11.26 3.11
CA GLU A 648 21.15 -11.69 4.48
C GLU A 648 20.15 -11.11 5.49
N ASP A 649 19.39 -10.06 5.13
CA ASP A 649 18.48 -9.36 6.04
C ASP A 649 17.01 -9.70 5.75
N ILE A 650 16.50 -10.71 6.42
CA ILE A 650 15.12 -11.18 6.29
C ILE A 650 14.19 -10.33 7.18
N THR A 651 13.25 -9.62 6.57
CA THR A 651 12.23 -8.82 7.29
C THR A 651 11.04 -9.65 7.75
N ARG A 652 10.64 -10.62 6.94
CA ARG A 652 9.49 -11.49 7.22
C ARG A 652 9.72 -12.87 6.62
N ILE A 653 9.20 -13.86 7.31
CA ILE A 653 9.05 -15.22 6.79
C ILE A 653 7.56 -15.45 6.58
N ILE A 654 7.18 -15.74 5.34
CA ILE A 654 5.80 -16.04 4.97
C ILE A 654 5.70 -17.56 4.77
N LEU A 655 4.87 -18.19 5.58
CA LEU A 655 4.62 -19.63 5.52
C LEU A 655 3.27 -19.87 4.86
N GLY A 656 3.25 -20.68 3.80
CA GLY A 656 2.02 -21.16 3.20
C GLY A 656 1.48 -22.32 4.03
N TYR A 657 0.40 -22.11 4.78
CA TYR A 657 -0.22 -23.13 5.60
C TYR A 657 -1.64 -23.40 5.13
N ALA A 658 -1.89 -24.66 4.76
CA ALA A 658 -3.25 -25.14 4.46
C ALA A 658 -3.77 -25.98 5.64
N PRO A 659 -4.76 -25.51 6.39
CA PRO A 659 -5.32 -26.27 7.49
C PRO A 659 -6.13 -27.46 6.95
N TYR A 660 -5.67 -28.68 7.21
CA TYR A 660 -6.40 -29.88 6.85
C TYR A 660 -7.34 -30.32 7.98
N GLY A 661 -8.65 -30.42 7.68
CA GLY A 661 -9.64 -30.98 8.60
C GLY A 661 -10.24 -30.02 9.62
N CYS A 662 -9.92 -28.77 9.53
CA CYS A 662 -10.57 -27.71 10.28
C CYS A 662 -10.91 -26.54 9.36
N SER A 663 -11.71 -25.61 9.84
CA SER A 663 -11.96 -24.37 9.09
C SER A 663 -10.69 -23.51 9.03
N ILE A 664 -10.62 -22.59 8.06
CA ILE A 664 -9.52 -21.61 7.99
C ILE A 664 -9.41 -20.83 9.31
N THR A 665 -10.55 -20.49 9.91
CA THR A 665 -10.61 -19.76 11.19
C THR A 665 -10.02 -20.59 12.32
N ASP A 666 -10.34 -21.88 12.41
CA ASP A 666 -9.79 -22.76 13.44
C ASP A 666 -8.28 -22.96 13.24
N GLY A 667 -7.82 -23.09 12.00
CA GLY A 667 -6.39 -23.16 11.65
C GLY A 667 -5.65 -21.89 12.05
N MET A 668 -6.23 -20.71 11.81
CA MET A 668 -5.68 -19.44 12.28
C MET A 668 -5.58 -19.38 13.80
N TRP A 669 -6.64 -19.75 14.53
CA TRP A 669 -6.62 -19.77 16.00
C TRP A 669 -5.56 -20.72 16.55
N GLN A 670 -5.43 -21.91 15.97
CA GLN A 670 -4.39 -22.87 16.36
C GLN A 670 -2.99 -22.30 16.10
N SER A 671 -2.76 -21.69 14.94
CA SER A 671 -1.46 -21.08 14.62
C SER A 671 -1.09 -19.97 15.60
N VAL A 672 -2.04 -19.08 15.93
CA VAL A 672 -1.81 -17.98 16.89
C VAL A 672 -1.58 -18.53 18.30
N TYR A 673 -2.22 -19.64 18.69
CA TYR A 673 -2.04 -20.22 20.01
C TYR A 673 -0.64 -20.85 20.20
N TYR A 674 -0.04 -21.36 19.10
CA TYR A 674 1.28 -22.03 19.17
C TYR A 674 2.46 -21.11 18.79
N MET A 675 2.21 -19.89 18.27
CA MET A 675 3.23 -18.85 18.13
C MET A 675 3.42 -18.08 19.42
#